data_7d1cd1447f744e6f1189f29e0fe9b2a9
#
_entry.id   7d1cd1447f744e6f1189f29e0fe9b2a9
#
_cell.length_a   1.000
_cell.length_b   1.000
_cell.length_c   1.000
_cell.angle_alpha   90.00
_cell.angle_beta   90.00
_cell.angle_gamma   90.00
#
_symmetry.space_group_name_H-M   'P 1'
#
loop_
_entity.id
_entity.type
_entity.pdbx_description
1 polymer ?
#
loop_
_entity_poly.entity_id
_entity_poly.type
_entity_poly.pdbx_seq_one_letter_code
_entity_poly.pdbx_strand_id
1 'polypeptide(L)'
;MAKVMEKEKTKTIDVQAMIDDLAEKANAALKEMESFDQEKVDHIVHEMAMAALDQHMPLAKMAVEETGRGVYEDKAIKNMYASEYIWHNIKHDKTVGVINEDVQKGLIEIAEPVGVVCGVTPTTNPTSTTIFKSMIALKTRNPIVFAFHPSAQKSSAEAARVVRDAAIAAGAPENCIQWIEHPSIEATSMLMNHPGIAIVLATGGAGMVKSAYSTGKPALGVGPGNVPAYIEKTAKIKRAVNDLIVSKTFDNGMICASEQAVIVDKEIYAAVKAEFQAHQVYIVKPDELQKLEDAVMNEGKYAVNPSIVGHSAMEIAKLAGISVPKGTKMLIAELEGVGPDYPLSREKLSPVLAMIKANNTDHAFDLCEGMLNLGGLGHTAVIHSENEELHVKFGLRMKACRILVNTPSAEGGIGDIYNEMIPSLTLGCGSYGKNSVSRNVSAVNLINVKTVAKRRNNMQWFKLPPKIFFEKNSLLYLEKMENVERVMIVCDPGMVQFGYCDTVREVLARRKNDVKIEVFSDVEPNPSTNTVYAGTKLMADFKPDTVIALGGGSAMDAAKGMWMFYEHPDTSFFGAKQKFLDIRKRTYKIDKPEKTQFVCIPTTSGTGSEVTPFAVITDSETHVKYPLADYALTPDVAIVDPQFVMSVPASVTADTGMDVLTHAIESYVSVMASDYTRGLSLQAIKLVFDYLEKSVKTPDMESREKMHNASTMAGMAFANAFLGICHSVAHKIGGEYGIPHGRTNAILLPHIIRYNAKDPQKHAMFPKYDYFRADTDYADIAKFLGLKGETTKELVEALATAVYELGKSVGINMSLKAQGVTQETLDTTVDRMAELAYEDQCTTANPKEPLISELKQIIIDAYNG
;
A
#
# COMPACT_ATOMS: atom_id res chain seq x y z
N MET A 1 -2.10 -60.01 64.17
CA MET A 1 -1.52 -58.69 64.16
C MET A 1 -1.53 -58.19 62.73
N ALA A 2 -2.54 -57.41 62.32
CA ALA A 2 -2.72 -56.90 61.04
C ALA A 2 -2.04 -55.51 61.04
N LYS A 3 -0.99 -55.34 60.27
CA LYS A 3 -0.42 -54.01 59.96
C LYS A 3 -1.33 -53.32 58.93
N VAL A 4 -2.00 -52.28 59.40
CA VAL A 4 -2.68 -51.32 58.57
C VAL A 4 -1.60 -50.60 57.71
N MET A 5 -1.59 -50.77 56.38
CA MET A 5 -0.84 -49.90 55.43
C MET A 5 -1.75 -48.67 55.19
N GLU A 6 -1.38 -47.53 55.75
CA GLU A 6 -1.90 -46.23 55.35
C GLU A 6 -1.50 -45.98 53.90
N LYS A 7 -2.50 -46.00 52.99
CA LYS A 7 -2.35 -45.42 51.64
C LYS A 7 -2.30 -43.91 51.82
N GLU A 8 -1.12 -43.29 51.58
CA GLU A 8 -1.04 -41.88 51.31
C GLU A 8 -2.00 -41.56 50.13
N LYS A 9 -3.05 -40.78 50.46
CA LYS A 9 -3.91 -40.15 49.43
C LYS A 9 -3.05 -39.21 48.63
N THR A 10 -2.65 -39.60 47.45
CA THR A 10 -2.17 -38.65 46.42
C THR A 10 -3.23 -37.59 46.27
N LYS A 11 -2.96 -36.36 46.68
CA LYS A 11 -3.82 -35.19 46.42
C LYS A 11 -3.95 -35.10 44.89
N THR A 12 -5.13 -35.32 44.37
CA THR A 12 -5.48 -35.03 42.99
C THR A 12 -5.24 -33.54 42.79
N ILE A 13 -4.28 -33.20 41.95
CA ILE A 13 -3.98 -31.80 41.57
C ILE A 13 -5.19 -31.29 40.78
N ASP A 14 -5.76 -30.20 41.23
CA ASP A 14 -6.78 -29.47 40.49
C ASP A 14 -6.06 -28.64 39.40
N VAL A 15 -6.06 -29.18 38.18
CA VAL A 15 -5.37 -28.58 37.02
C VAL A 15 -5.99 -27.22 36.68
N GLN A 16 -7.31 -27.09 36.75
CA GLN A 16 -7.99 -25.84 36.46
C GLN A 16 -7.59 -24.74 37.45
N ALA A 17 -7.64 -25.00 38.72
CA ALA A 17 -7.26 -24.05 39.77
C ALA A 17 -5.78 -23.60 39.64
N MET A 18 -4.89 -24.53 39.27
CA MET A 18 -3.47 -24.21 39.02
C MET A 18 -3.32 -23.26 37.82
N ILE A 19 -4.02 -23.49 36.72
CA ILE A 19 -3.94 -22.65 35.52
C ILE A 19 -4.58 -21.28 35.78
N ASP A 20 -5.71 -21.23 36.48
CA ASP A 20 -6.38 -19.99 36.87
C ASP A 20 -5.45 -19.09 37.73
N ASP A 21 -4.78 -19.67 38.73
CA ASP A 21 -3.83 -18.97 39.62
C ASP A 21 -2.62 -18.40 38.83
N LEU A 22 -2.03 -19.22 37.94
CA LEU A 22 -0.91 -18.76 37.08
C LEU A 22 -1.34 -17.60 36.18
N ALA A 23 -2.51 -17.68 35.58
CA ALA A 23 -3.03 -16.63 34.69
C ALA A 23 -3.38 -15.35 35.48
N GLU A 24 -3.98 -15.45 36.64
CA GLU A 24 -4.29 -14.29 37.49
C GLU A 24 -3.02 -13.55 37.91
N LYS A 25 -2.04 -14.28 38.44
CA LYS A 25 -0.73 -13.73 38.85
C LYS A 25 0.01 -13.07 37.68
N ALA A 26 0.01 -13.68 36.49
CA ALA A 26 0.61 -13.11 35.31
C ALA A 26 -0.10 -11.80 34.85
N ASN A 27 -1.44 -11.76 34.93
CA ASN A 27 -2.18 -10.53 34.61
C ASN A 27 -1.95 -9.41 35.64
N ALA A 28 -1.72 -9.76 36.92
CA ALA A 28 -1.29 -8.77 37.91
C ALA A 28 0.11 -8.20 37.60
N ALA A 29 1.05 -9.07 37.22
CA ALA A 29 2.38 -8.66 36.78
C ALA A 29 2.32 -7.79 35.52
N LEU A 30 1.43 -8.09 34.56
CA LEU A 30 1.23 -7.27 33.36
C LEU A 30 0.87 -5.82 33.72
N LYS A 31 -0.09 -5.63 34.62
CA LYS A 31 -0.52 -4.28 35.06
C LYS A 31 0.61 -3.48 35.68
N GLU A 32 1.50 -4.12 36.43
CA GLU A 32 2.68 -3.46 36.98
C GLU A 32 3.67 -3.09 35.90
N MET A 33 3.95 -4.01 34.96
CA MET A 33 4.91 -3.80 33.86
C MET A 33 4.42 -2.79 32.82
N GLU A 34 3.12 -2.52 32.70
CA GLU A 34 2.57 -1.48 31.81
C GLU A 34 3.15 -0.10 32.12
N SER A 35 3.53 0.17 33.39
CA SER A 35 4.12 1.43 33.82
C SER A 35 5.62 1.58 33.54
N PHE A 36 6.28 0.51 33.09
CA PHE A 36 7.73 0.55 32.86
C PHE A 36 8.07 1.36 31.61
N ASP A 37 9.11 2.16 31.70
CA ASP A 37 9.73 2.84 30.55
C ASP A 37 10.73 1.92 29.82
N GLN A 38 11.28 2.42 28.73
CA GLN A 38 12.22 1.66 27.90
C GLN A 38 13.52 1.36 28.64
N GLU A 39 14.04 2.28 29.44
CA GLU A 39 15.30 2.13 30.16
C GLU A 39 15.20 1.02 31.22
N LYS A 40 14.12 1.01 31.97
CA LYS A 40 13.85 -0.05 32.98
C LYS A 40 13.71 -1.43 32.31
N VAL A 41 12.97 -1.51 31.21
CA VAL A 41 12.80 -2.77 30.48
C VAL A 41 14.14 -3.26 29.92
N ASP A 42 14.95 -2.39 29.37
CA ASP A 42 16.27 -2.71 28.80
C ASP A 42 17.23 -3.18 29.91
N HIS A 43 17.21 -2.54 31.05
CA HIS A 43 17.99 -2.98 32.23
C HIS A 43 17.60 -4.39 32.68
N ILE A 44 16.30 -4.65 32.84
CA ILE A 44 15.79 -5.97 33.24
C ILE A 44 16.28 -7.06 32.27
N VAL A 45 16.09 -6.84 30.96
CA VAL A 45 16.44 -7.85 29.96
C VAL A 45 17.97 -8.02 29.84
N HIS A 46 18.74 -6.97 30.05
CA HIS A 46 20.21 -7.06 30.13
C HIS A 46 20.65 -7.97 31.30
N GLU A 47 20.11 -7.77 32.50
CA GLU A 47 20.46 -8.60 33.67
C GLU A 47 20.01 -10.07 33.48
N MET A 48 18.89 -10.29 32.81
CA MET A 48 18.46 -11.65 32.40
C MET A 48 19.49 -12.30 31.46
N ALA A 49 19.97 -11.56 30.45
CA ALA A 49 20.98 -12.04 29.51
C ALA A 49 22.29 -12.39 30.22
N MET A 50 22.75 -11.52 31.13
CA MET A 50 23.97 -11.74 31.91
C MET A 50 23.89 -12.96 32.82
N ALA A 51 22.76 -13.13 33.52
CA ALA A 51 22.55 -14.31 34.36
C ALA A 51 22.46 -15.63 33.56
N ALA A 52 21.79 -15.60 32.42
CA ALA A 52 21.73 -16.77 31.54
C ALA A 52 23.09 -17.11 30.93
N LEU A 53 23.90 -16.09 30.59
CA LEU A 53 25.26 -16.28 30.10
C LEU A 53 26.17 -16.86 31.20
N ASP A 54 26.08 -16.40 32.43
CA ASP A 54 26.83 -16.96 33.57
C ASP A 54 26.51 -18.42 33.80
N GLN A 55 25.24 -18.82 33.64
CA GLN A 55 24.75 -20.18 33.86
C GLN A 55 24.69 -21.08 32.63
N HIS A 56 25.29 -20.66 31.49
CA HIS A 56 25.18 -21.39 30.22
C HIS A 56 25.67 -22.85 30.28
N MET A 57 26.78 -23.11 30.99
CA MET A 57 27.33 -24.45 31.16
C MET A 57 26.51 -25.36 32.09
N PRO A 58 26.17 -24.94 33.34
CA PRO A 58 25.30 -25.74 34.22
C PRO A 58 23.95 -26.09 33.57
N LEU A 59 23.30 -25.13 32.92
CA LEU A 59 22.02 -25.37 32.21
C LEU A 59 22.17 -26.36 31.05
N ALA A 60 23.24 -26.29 30.29
CA ALA A 60 23.54 -27.24 29.20
C ALA A 60 23.73 -28.64 29.75
N LYS A 61 24.53 -28.79 30.82
CA LYS A 61 24.76 -30.08 31.48
C LYS A 61 23.45 -30.71 31.97
N MET A 62 22.65 -29.92 32.66
CA MET A 62 21.35 -30.36 33.15
C MET A 62 20.42 -30.81 32.04
N ALA A 63 20.38 -30.07 30.91
CA ALA A 63 19.57 -30.43 29.76
C ALA A 63 19.97 -31.77 29.13
N VAL A 64 21.28 -32.06 29.00
CA VAL A 64 21.77 -33.34 28.47
C VAL A 64 21.47 -34.49 29.45
N GLU A 65 21.73 -34.29 30.75
CA GLU A 65 21.50 -35.30 31.78
C GLU A 65 20.01 -35.67 31.92
N GLU A 66 19.12 -34.66 31.83
CA GLU A 66 17.68 -34.92 31.94
C GLU A 66 17.10 -35.56 30.68
N THR A 67 17.49 -35.07 29.49
CA THR A 67 16.86 -35.50 28.22
C THR A 67 17.54 -36.71 27.60
N GLY A 68 18.82 -36.98 27.96
CA GLY A 68 19.65 -37.98 27.33
C GLY A 68 19.99 -37.65 25.87
N ARG A 69 19.92 -36.38 25.45
CA ARG A 69 19.98 -35.94 24.05
C ARG A 69 20.96 -34.81 23.84
N GLY A 70 21.63 -34.82 22.69
CA GLY A 70 22.49 -33.74 22.23
C GLY A 70 23.92 -33.84 22.74
N VAL A 71 24.60 -32.70 22.59
CA VAL A 71 26.03 -32.54 22.93
C VAL A 71 26.13 -31.40 23.94
N TYR A 72 26.84 -31.66 25.05
CA TYR A 72 26.93 -30.70 26.16
C TYR A 72 27.52 -29.35 25.73
N GLU A 73 28.60 -29.39 24.95
CA GLU A 73 29.28 -28.20 24.44
C GLU A 73 28.37 -27.39 23.50
N ASP A 74 27.63 -28.06 22.63
CA ASP A 74 26.73 -27.40 21.67
C ASP A 74 25.51 -26.79 22.38
N LYS A 75 25.00 -27.46 23.43
CA LYS A 75 23.92 -26.87 24.24
C LYS A 75 24.40 -25.64 25.03
N ALA A 76 25.69 -25.63 25.45
CA ALA A 76 26.28 -24.44 26.05
C ALA A 76 26.36 -23.30 25.04
N ILE A 77 26.78 -23.59 23.79
CA ILE A 77 26.76 -22.59 22.70
C ILE A 77 25.34 -22.09 22.42
N LYS A 78 24.33 -22.96 22.41
CA LYS A 78 22.92 -22.55 22.24
C LYS A 78 22.43 -21.62 23.37
N ASN A 79 22.83 -21.86 24.60
CA ASN A 79 22.51 -20.99 25.75
C ASN A 79 23.22 -19.62 25.61
N MET A 80 24.48 -19.60 25.21
CA MET A 80 25.23 -18.36 24.92
C MET A 80 24.56 -17.57 23.80
N TYR A 81 24.20 -18.23 22.70
CA TYR A 81 23.47 -17.62 21.59
C TYR A 81 22.12 -17.01 22.05
N ALA A 82 21.35 -17.76 22.85
CA ALA A 82 20.06 -17.30 23.38
C ALA A 82 20.19 -16.10 24.34
N SER A 83 21.34 -15.88 24.92
CA SER A 83 21.64 -14.77 25.81
C SER A 83 22.28 -13.59 25.05
N GLU A 84 23.45 -13.79 24.49
CA GLU A 84 24.33 -12.76 23.94
C GLU A 84 23.82 -12.24 22.59
N TYR A 85 23.62 -13.12 21.61
CA TYR A 85 23.15 -12.72 20.27
C TYR A 85 21.75 -12.11 20.31
N ILE A 86 20.85 -12.72 21.08
CA ILE A 86 19.49 -12.20 21.24
C ILE A 86 19.52 -10.82 21.90
N TRP A 87 20.27 -10.64 23.00
CA TRP A 87 20.41 -9.33 23.65
C TRP A 87 21.02 -8.30 22.70
N HIS A 88 22.09 -8.64 22.01
CA HIS A 88 22.77 -7.75 21.08
C HIS A 88 21.81 -7.20 20.01
N ASN A 89 20.94 -8.04 19.52
CA ASN A 89 19.95 -7.67 18.50
C ASN A 89 18.81 -6.80 19.09
N ILE A 90 18.21 -7.22 20.23
CA ILE A 90 17.01 -6.54 20.74
C ILE A 90 17.29 -5.32 21.63
N LYS A 91 18.54 -5.08 22.07
CA LYS A 91 18.88 -3.96 22.97
C LYS A 91 18.52 -2.57 22.41
N HIS A 92 18.50 -2.41 21.08
CA HIS A 92 18.16 -1.16 20.41
C HIS A 92 16.71 -1.10 19.93
N ASP A 93 15.94 -2.19 20.07
CA ASP A 93 14.54 -2.20 19.71
C ASP A 93 13.74 -1.30 20.65
N LYS A 94 13.04 -0.34 20.08
CA LYS A 94 12.06 0.46 20.80
C LYS A 94 10.76 -0.35 20.94
N THR A 95 10.44 -0.72 22.17
CA THR A 95 9.30 -1.59 22.49
C THR A 95 8.34 -0.96 23.50
N VAL A 96 8.64 0.28 23.95
CA VAL A 96 7.87 1.00 24.97
C VAL A 96 7.66 2.45 24.51
N GLY A 97 6.43 2.94 24.66
CA GLY A 97 6.08 4.33 24.34
C GLY A 97 6.13 4.60 22.83
N VAL A 98 6.58 5.79 22.46
CA VAL A 98 6.69 6.18 21.04
C VAL A 98 7.86 5.45 20.37
N ILE A 99 7.55 4.58 19.44
CA ILE A 99 8.55 3.77 18.72
C ILE A 99 8.93 4.37 17.36
N ASN A 100 8.03 5.13 16.77
CA ASN A 100 8.27 5.80 15.48
C ASN A 100 7.45 7.09 15.39
N GLU A 101 8.04 8.15 14.81
CA GLU A 101 7.33 9.38 14.47
C GLU A 101 7.70 9.79 13.05
N ASP A 102 6.71 9.75 12.16
CA ASP A 102 6.81 10.26 10.79
C ASP A 102 6.10 11.62 10.72
N VAL A 103 6.86 12.67 10.91
CA VAL A 103 6.36 14.05 10.91
C VAL A 103 5.75 14.42 9.56
N GLN A 104 6.32 13.92 8.44
CA GLN A 104 5.83 14.23 7.10
C GLN A 104 4.49 13.57 6.81
N LYS A 105 4.29 12.35 7.31
CA LYS A 105 3.00 11.65 7.21
C LYS A 105 2.04 12.03 8.32
N GLY A 106 2.50 12.68 9.38
CA GLY A 106 1.70 13.00 10.56
C GLY A 106 1.28 11.75 11.34
N LEU A 107 2.16 10.75 11.40
CA LEU A 107 1.91 9.47 12.08
C LEU A 107 2.85 9.33 13.26
N ILE A 108 2.31 8.87 14.41
CA ILE A 108 3.08 8.48 15.59
C ILE A 108 2.66 7.06 15.94
N GLU A 109 3.64 6.16 16.04
CA GLU A 109 3.42 4.78 16.45
C GLU A 109 3.85 4.57 17.89
N ILE A 110 2.97 3.94 18.67
CA ILE A 110 3.13 3.69 20.09
C ILE A 110 3.06 2.20 20.33
N ALA A 111 4.06 1.64 21.00
CA ALA A 111 4.11 0.24 21.39
C ALA A 111 3.34 -0.02 22.68
N GLU A 112 2.51 -1.05 22.66
CA GLU A 112 1.78 -1.60 23.80
C GLU A 112 2.09 -3.09 23.94
N PRO A 113 2.10 -3.65 25.16
CA PRO A 113 2.22 -5.09 25.33
C PRO A 113 1.05 -5.82 24.69
N VAL A 114 1.29 -7.04 24.17
CA VAL A 114 0.21 -7.88 23.65
C VAL A 114 -0.61 -8.50 24.79
N GLY A 115 -0.02 -8.64 25.98
CA GLY A 115 -0.60 -9.28 27.15
C GLY A 115 0.18 -10.52 27.58
N VAL A 116 -0.42 -11.36 28.42
CA VAL A 116 0.25 -12.56 28.94
C VAL A 116 0.54 -13.57 27.83
N VAL A 117 1.79 -13.99 27.72
CA VAL A 117 2.27 -14.96 26.71
C VAL A 117 2.23 -16.38 27.27
N CYS A 118 1.64 -17.32 26.54
CA CYS A 118 1.83 -18.76 26.79
C CYS A 118 3.06 -19.23 26.00
N GLY A 119 4.13 -19.61 26.68
CA GLY A 119 5.38 -20.12 26.10
C GLY A 119 5.43 -21.66 26.07
N VAL A 120 5.40 -22.29 24.89
CA VAL A 120 5.57 -23.74 24.78
C VAL A 120 6.97 -24.04 24.26
N THR A 121 7.74 -24.89 24.98
CA THR A 121 9.12 -25.22 24.65
C THR A 121 9.31 -26.69 24.28
N PRO A 122 10.24 -27.01 23.35
CA PRO A 122 10.52 -28.39 22.92
C PRO A 122 11.54 -29.06 23.83
N THR A 123 11.66 -30.40 23.72
CA THR A 123 12.72 -31.18 24.40
C THR A 123 14.10 -31.00 23.77
N THR A 124 14.16 -30.61 22.49
CA THR A 124 15.42 -30.48 21.73
C THR A 124 16.28 -29.32 22.20
N ASN A 125 15.65 -28.20 22.56
CA ASN A 125 16.30 -26.95 22.97
C ASN A 125 15.65 -26.37 24.23
N PRO A 126 15.59 -27.10 25.36
CA PRO A 126 14.75 -26.71 26.49
C PRO A 126 15.23 -25.43 27.16
N THR A 127 16.52 -25.28 27.47
CA THR A 127 17.07 -24.15 28.18
C THR A 127 17.18 -22.91 27.32
N SER A 128 17.80 -23.02 26.13
CA SER A 128 17.98 -21.89 25.22
C SER A 128 16.66 -21.29 24.73
N THR A 129 15.63 -22.13 24.45
CA THR A 129 14.32 -21.62 24.03
C THR A 129 13.61 -20.90 25.18
N THR A 130 13.76 -21.37 26.40
CA THR A 130 13.21 -20.71 27.60
C THR A 130 13.85 -19.35 27.83
N ILE A 131 15.20 -19.25 27.78
CA ILE A 131 15.93 -17.99 27.88
C ILE A 131 15.44 -17.01 26.80
N PHE A 132 15.48 -17.41 25.54
CA PHE A 132 15.07 -16.59 24.40
C PHE A 132 13.64 -16.05 24.56
N LYS A 133 12.66 -16.93 24.84
CA LYS A 133 11.26 -16.52 24.96
C LYS A 133 11.02 -15.60 26.15
N SER A 134 11.70 -15.82 27.27
CA SER A 134 11.65 -14.95 28.41
C SER A 134 12.16 -13.53 28.09
N MET A 135 13.31 -13.45 27.41
CA MET A 135 13.92 -12.15 27.06
C MET A 135 13.02 -11.34 26.10
N ILE A 136 12.50 -11.94 25.01
CA ILE A 136 11.66 -11.20 24.07
C ILE A 136 10.29 -10.84 24.65
N ALA A 137 9.76 -11.65 25.59
CA ALA A 137 8.51 -11.34 26.27
C ALA A 137 8.67 -10.16 27.22
N LEU A 138 9.68 -10.17 28.09
CA LEU A 138 9.90 -9.08 29.05
C LEU A 138 10.38 -7.79 28.37
N LYS A 139 11.16 -7.88 27.26
CA LYS A 139 11.54 -6.72 26.44
C LYS A 139 10.31 -5.92 25.97
N THR A 140 9.17 -6.58 25.86
CA THR A 140 7.91 -5.98 25.39
C THR A 140 6.88 -5.85 26.50
N ARG A 141 7.30 -5.94 27.76
CA ARG A 141 6.46 -5.83 28.96
C ARG A 141 5.37 -6.91 29.06
N ASN A 142 5.59 -8.07 28.45
CA ASN A 142 4.66 -9.19 28.49
C ASN A 142 5.10 -10.23 29.51
N PRO A 143 4.35 -10.52 30.57
CA PRO A 143 4.60 -11.70 31.40
C PRO A 143 4.43 -12.98 30.59
N ILE A 144 5.19 -14.00 30.93
CA ILE A 144 5.18 -15.29 30.24
C ILE A 144 4.90 -16.44 31.21
N VAL A 145 3.99 -17.32 30.82
CA VAL A 145 3.69 -18.59 31.53
C VAL A 145 4.10 -19.74 30.62
N PHE A 146 5.02 -20.56 31.06
CA PHE A 146 5.53 -21.67 30.27
C PHE A 146 4.77 -22.99 30.49
N ALA A 147 4.60 -23.72 29.39
CA ALA A 147 4.25 -25.12 29.35
C ALA A 147 5.47 -25.89 28.82
N PHE A 148 6.26 -26.48 29.70
CA PHE A 148 7.46 -27.24 29.35
C PHE A 148 7.10 -28.66 28.94
N HIS A 149 7.97 -29.26 28.08
CA HIS A 149 7.80 -30.67 27.78
C HIS A 149 8.14 -31.53 29.00
N PRO A 150 7.36 -32.56 29.36
CA PRO A 150 7.59 -33.36 30.56
C PRO A 150 9.00 -33.96 30.67
N SER A 151 9.61 -34.37 29.55
CA SER A 151 10.98 -34.93 29.51
C SER A 151 12.11 -33.89 29.64
N ALA A 152 11.79 -32.59 29.74
CA ALA A 152 12.76 -31.49 29.89
C ALA A 152 12.23 -30.45 30.94
N GLN A 153 11.38 -30.87 31.83
CA GLN A 153 10.72 -30.00 32.82
C GLN A 153 11.75 -29.36 33.77
N LYS A 154 12.70 -30.13 34.29
CA LYS A 154 13.66 -29.66 35.30
C LYS A 154 14.66 -28.62 34.69
N SER A 155 15.24 -28.95 33.57
CA SER A 155 16.19 -28.06 32.88
C SER A 155 15.55 -26.79 32.34
N SER A 156 14.31 -26.88 31.82
CA SER A 156 13.54 -25.71 31.37
C SER A 156 13.13 -24.84 32.56
N ALA A 157 12.63 -25.43 33.66
CA ALA A 157 12.25 -24.68 34.84
C ALA A 157 13.46 -23.99 35.51
N GLU A 158 14.65 -24.63 35.52
CA GLU A 158 15.85 -24.01 36.04
C GLU A 158 16.30 -22.83 35.17
N ALA A 159 16.25 -22.97 33.83
CA ALA A 159 16.54 -21.86 32.95
C ALA A 159 15.54 -20.67 33.17
N ALA A 160 14.25 -20.97 33.33
CA ALA A 160 13.25 -19.96 33.65
C ALA A 160 13.51 -19.30 35.00
N ARG A 161 13.92 -20.09 36.02
CA ARG A 161 14.26 -19.59 37.36
C ARG A 161 15.43 -18.62 37.30
N VAL A 162 16.52 -18.98 36.61
CA VAL A 162 17.71 -18.14 36.45
C VAL A 162 17.36 -16.77 35.87
N VAL A 163 16.64 -16.72 34.76
CA VAL A 163 16.27 -15.46 34.11
C VAL A 163 15.19 -14.69 34.88
N ARG A 164 14.26 -15.39 35.55
CA ARG A 164 13.25 -14.78 36.42
C ARG A 164 13.89 -14.08 37.60
N ASP A 165 14.76 -14.79 38.34
CA ASP A 165 15.38 -14.29 39.55
C ASP A 165 16.24 -13.04 39.24
N ALA A 166 16.95 -13.04 38.10
CA ALA A 166 17.66 -11.86 37.61
C ALA A 166 16.70 -10.71 37.24
N ALA A 167 15.59 -11.01 36.58
CA ALA A 167 14.58 -10.00 36.25
C ALA A 167 13.97 -9.35 37.50
N ILE A 168 13.64 -10.14 38.51
CA ILE A 168 13.11 -9.66 39.80
C ILE A 168 14.16 -8.78 40.50
N ALA A 169 15.42 -9.21 40.55
CA ALA A 169 16.51 -8.43 41.14
C ALA A 169 16.71 -7.07 40.43
N ALA A 170 16.43 -7.02 39.11
CA ALA A 170 16.46 -5.80 38.32
C ALA A 170 15.15 -4.97 38.39
N GLY A 171 14.16 -5.40 39.16
CA GLY A 171 12.92 -4.68 39.46
C GLY A 171 11.70 -5.09 38.63
N ALA A 172 11.68 -6.28 38.06
CA ALA A 172 10.48 -6.89 37.49
C ALA A 172 9.59 -7.49 38.60
N PRO A 173 8.26 -7.64 38.36
CA PRO A 173 7.37 -8.29 39.33
C PRO A 173 7.67 -9.79 39.49
N GLU A 174 7.40 -10.33 40.68
CA GLU A 174 7.69 -11.74 41.00
C GLU A 174 7.07 -12.75 40.02
N ASN A 175 5.92 -12.44 39.46
CA ASN A 175 5.15 -13.33 38.59
C ASN A 175 5.33 -12.97 37.09
N CYS A 176 6.40 -12.28 36.72
CA CYS A 176 6.71 -11.94 35.33
C CYS A 176 7.06 -13.17 34.45
N ILE A 177 7.63 -14.22 35.04
CA ILE A 177 7.95 -15.49 34.40
C ILE A 177 7.47 -16.62 35.30
N GLN A 178 6.58 -17.44 34.80
CA GLN A 178 5.98 -18.57 35.52
C GLN A 178 5.96 -19.81 34.64
N TRP A 179 5.68 -20.98 35.22
CA TRP A 179 5.54 -22.22 34.47
C TRP A 179 4.57 -23.19 35.18
N ILE A 180 4.06 -24.16 34.43
CA ILE A 180 3.26 -25.25 34.92
C ILE A 180 4.17 -26.22 35.71
N GLU A 181 3.97 -26.33 37.02
CA GLU A 181 4.80 -27.20 37.86
C GLU A 181 4.59 -28.69 37.57
N HIS A 182 3.37 -29.08 37.21
CA HIS A 182 3.00 -30.46 36.87
C HIS A 182 2.57 -30.54 35.40
N PRO A 183 3.52 -30.75 34.48
CA PRO A 183 3.27 -30.67 33.03
C PRO A 183 2.41 -31.87 32.58
N SER A 184 1.35 -31.57 31.83
CA SER A 184 0.54 -32.53 31.10
C SER A 184 0.00 -31.92 29.79
N ILE A 185 -0.46 -32.79 28.91
CA ILE A 185 -1.12 -32.32 27.66
C ILE A 185 -2.37 -31.53 28.01
N GLU A 186 -3.12 -31.96 29.03
CA GLU A 186 -4.33 -31.27 29.53
C GLU A 186 -3.99 -29.88 30.07
N ALA A 187 -3.02 -29.76 30.96
CA ALA A 187 -2.61 -28.48 31.55
C ALA A 187 -2.10 -27.51 30.47
N THR A 188 -1.33 -28.00 29.51
CA THR A 188 -0.86 -27.23 28.37
C THR A 188 -2.03 -26.72 27.51
N SER A 189 -3.00 -27.58 27.22
CA SER A 189 -4.21 -27.21 26.47
C SER A 189 -5.06 -26.18 27.22
N MET A 190 -5.26 -26.38 28.53
CA MET A 190 -6.00 -25.43 29.37
C MET A 190 -5.33 -24.07 29.43
N LEU A 191 -4.00 -24.02 29.62
CA LEU A 191 -3.24 -22.76 29.60
C LEU A 191 -3.38 -22.03 28.25
N MET A 192 -3.17 -22.72 27.13
CA MET A 192 -3.28 -22.11 25.79
C MET A 192 -4.68 -21.54 25.54
N ASN A 193 -5.73 -22.18 26.07
CA ASN A 193 -7.12 -21.73 25.88
C ASN A 193 -7.62 -20.76 26.97
N HIS A 194 -6.85 -20.56 28.05
CA HIS A 194 -7.28 -19.73 29.18
C HIS A 194 -7.53 -18.27 28.78
N PRO A 195 -8.67 -17.64 29.14
CA PRO A 195 -9.00 -16.26 28.71
C PRO A 195 -7.99 -15.22 29.16
N GLY A 196 -7.27 -15.44 30.26
CA GLY A 196 -6.18 -14.55 30.70
C GLY A 196 -4.88 -14.62 29.88
N ILE A 197 -4.79 -15.51 28.88
CA ILE A 197 -3.65 -15.60 27.95
C ILE A 197 -4.00 -14.86 26.66
N ALA A 198 -3.13 -13.95 26.25
CA ALA A 198 -3.32 -13.12 25.07
C ALA A 198 -2.78 -13.75 23.77
N ILE A 199 -1.62 -14.41 23.86
CA ILE A 199 -0.92 -14.97 22.69
C ILE A 199 -0.20 -16.27 23.04
N VAL A 200 -0.10 -17.19 22.08
CA VAL A 200 0.64 -18.45 22.24
C VAL A 200 1.92 -18.40 21.42
N LEU A 201 3.07 -18.54 22.07
CA LEU A 201 4.39 -18.62 21.47
C LEU A 201 4.91 -20.06 21.53
N ALA A 202 4.59 -20.87 20.49
CA ALA A 202 4.81 -22.32 20.49
C ALA A 202 5.99 -22.74 19.61
N THR A 203 6.89 -23.55 20.19
CA THR A 203 7.95 -24.27 19.45
C THR A 203 7.81 -25.76 19.76
N GLY A 204 7.53 -26.57 18.74
CA GLY A 204 7.31 -27.99 18.94
C GLY A 204 6.90 -28.73 17.68
N GLY A 205 6.52 -30.00 17.79
CA GLY A 205 6.06 -30.81 16.67
C GLY A 205 4.75 -30.30 16.06
N ALA A 206 4.43 -30.77 14.85
CA ALA A 206 3.26 -30.34 14.08
C ALA A 206 1.93 -30.39 14.84
N GLY A 207 1.73 -31.39 15.69
CA GLY A 207 0.53 -31.51 16.52
C GLY A 207 0.39 -30.37 17.53
N MET A 208 1.46 -29.99 18.21
CA MET A 208 1.49 -28.91 19.18
C MET A 208 1.22 -27.55 18.50
N VAL A 209 1.86 -27.29 17.37
CA VAL A 209 1.65 -26.09 16.58
C VAL A 209 0.21 -25.99 16.08
N LYS A 210 -0.37 -27.09 15.61
CA LYS A 210 -1.78 -27.16 15.22
C LYS A 210 -2.69 -26.84 16.41
N SER A 211 -2.41 -27.37 17.59
CA SER A 211 -3.19 -27.07 18.81
C SER A 211 -3.10 -25.59 19.17
N ALA A 212 -1.92 -24.96 19.10
CA ALA A 212 -1.73 -23.54 19.37
C ALA A 212 -2.58 -22.66 18.43
N TYR A 213 -2.56 -22.93 17.12
CA TYR A 213 -3.38 -22.19 16.14
C TYR A 213 -4.88 -22.52 16.24
N SER A 214 -5.26 -23.63 16.87
CA SER A 214 -6.67 -24.01 17.03
C SER A 214 -7.35 -23.37 18.24
N THR A 215 -6.64 -22.60 19.07
CA THR A 215 -7.18 -21.92 20.25
C THR A 215 -8.07 -20.71 19.92
N GLY A 216 -8.06 -20.22 18.68
CA GLY A 216 -8.71 -18.97 18.28
C GLY A 216 -7.98 -17.70 18.75
N LYS A 217 -6.82 -17.85 19.42
CA LYS A 217 -5.95 -16.74 19.85
C LYS A 217 -4.85 -16.48 18.84
N PRO A 218 -4.26 -15.27 18.82
CA PRO A 218 -2.99 -15.04 18.13
C PRO A 218 -1.96 -16.08 18.56
N ALA A 219 -1.26 -16.66 17.58
CA ALA A 219 -0.22 -17.63 17.84
C ALA A 219 0.99 -17.42 16.94
N LEU A 220 2.18 -17.56 17.50
CA LEU A 220 3.46 -17.59 16.82
C LEU A 220 4.01 -19.00 17.00
N GLY A 221 3.65 -19.88 16.08
CA GLY A 221 4.03 -21.31 16.15
C GLY A 221 5.00 -21.68 15.05
N VAL A 222 5.95 -22.55 15.38
CA VAL A 222 6.93 -23.10 14.43
C VAL A 222 6.88 -24.61 14.45
N GLY A 223 6.68 -25.18 13.26
CA GLY A 223 6.62 -26.62 13.02
C GLY A 223 7.97 -27.23 12.64
N PRO A 224 7.97 -28.51 12.26
CA PRO A 224 9.15 -29.23 11.81
C PRO A 224 9.74 -28.65 10.52
N GLY A 225 11.04 -28.85 10.33
CA GLY A 225 11.77 -28.48 9.12
C GLY A 225 12.27 -29.67 8.34
N ASN A 226 11.99 -29.75 7.05
CA ASN A 226 12.58 -30.74 6.15
C ASN A 226 13.43 -30.04 5.11
N VAL A 227 14.63 -29.64 5.54
CA VAL A 227 15.50 -28.70 4.80
C VAL A 227 16.26 -29.41 3.70
N PRO A 228 16.06 -29.04 2.41
CA PRO A 228 16.92 -29.44 1.31
C PRO A 228 18.16 -28.55 1.24
N ALA A 229 19.30 -29.14 0.91
CA ALA A 229 20.54 -28.45 0.54
C ALA A 229 20.93 -28.85 -0.88
N TYR A 230 21.09 -27.87 -1.77
CA TYR A 230 21.53 -28.10 -3.14
C TYR A 230 23.00 -27.67 -3.31
N ILE A 231 23.88 -28.60 -3.71
CA ILE A 231 25.26 -28.31 -4.11
C ILE A 231 25.33 -28.29 -5.63
N GLU A 232 25.35 -27.09 -6.19
CA GLU A 232 25.43 -26.83 -7.62
C GLU A 232 26.91 -26.94 -8.09
N LYS A 233 27.13 -27.32 -9.33
CA LYS A 233 28.46 -27.64 -9.91
C LYS A 233 29.53 -26.54 -9.74
N THR A 234 29.15 -25.27 -9.56
CA THR A 234 30.10 -24.18 -9.31
C THR A 234 30.48 -24.01 -7.85
N ALA A 235 29.87 -24.79 -6.94
CA ALA A 235 30.09 -24.68 -5.52
C ALA A 235 31.55 -24.97 -5.12
N LYS A 236 32.02 -24.27 -4.09
CA LYS A 236 33.26 -24.61 -3.43
C LYS A 236 33.08 -25.87 -2.58
N ILE A 237 33.35 -27.04 -3.14
CA ILE A 237 33.04 -28.36 -2.55
C ILE A 237 33.50 -28.48 -1.10
N LYS A 238 34.75 -28.10 -0.78
CA LYS A 238 35.25 -28.16 0.60
C LYS A 238 34.47 -27.34 1.59
N ARG A 239 34.05 -26.13 1.18
CA ARG A 239 33.22 -25.27 2.02
C ARG A 239 31.83 -25.88 2.18
N ALA A 240 31.17 -26.25 1.09
CA ALA A 240 29.82 -26.82 1.13
C ALA A 240 29.74 -28.08 2.01
N VAL A 241 30.74 -29.00 1.89
CA VAL A 241 30.80 -30.20 2.71
C VAL A 241 31.08 -29.86 4.17
N ASN A 242 31.98 -28.90 4.45
CA ASN A 242 32.22 -28.45 5.81
C ASN A 242 30.97 -27.85 6.44
N ASP A 243 30.26 -26.97 5.73
CA ASP A 243 29.01 -26.34 6.20
C ASP A 243 27.96 -27.39 6.56
N LEU A 244 27.81 -28.41 5.73
CA LEU A 244 26.88 -29.51 5.96
C LEU A 244 27.30 -30.37 7.18
N ILE A 245 28.60 -30.64 7.37
CA ILE A 245 29.09 -31.37 8.54
C ILE A 245 28.87 -30.55 9.82
N VAL A 246 29.22 -29.25 9.82
CA VAL A 246 29.01 -28.36 10.96
C VAL A 246 27.54 -28.35 11.33
N SER A 247 26.66 -28.00 10.38
CA SER A 247 25.23 -27.90 10.63
C SER A 247 24.59 -29.22 11.08
N LYS A 248 25.00 -30.36 10.48
CA LYS A 248 24.38 -31.66 10.76
C LYS A 248 24.87 -32.33 12.02
N THR A 249 26.05 -32.00 12.48
CA THR A 249 26.63 -32.56 13.72
C THR A 249 26.36 -31.65 14.93
N PHE A 250 26.02 -30.37 14.73
CA PHE A 250 25.73 -29.46 15.82
C PHE A 250 24.55 -29.97 16.66
N ASP A 251 24.83 -30.20 17.92
CA ASP A 251 23.90 -30.79 18.90
C ASP A 251 23.23 -32.09 18.37
N ASN A 252 24.01 -32.93 17.68
CA ASN A 252 23.51 -34.11 16.98
C ASN A 252 22.31 -33.84 16.07
N GLY A 253 22.33 -32.73 15.34
CA GLY A 253 21.29 -32.37 14.33
C GLY A 253 19.97 -31.89 14.92
N MET A 254 19.96 -31.46 16.18
CA MET A 254 18.71 -31.01 16.87
C MET A 254 18.39 -29.53 16.68
N ILE A 255 18.62 -28.97 15.50
CA ILE A 255 18.00 -27.71 15.08
C ILE A 255 17.07 -27.99 13.92
N CYS A 256 15.84 -27.47 13.94
CA CYS A 256 14.84 -27.69 12.90
C CYS A 256 15.26 -27.13 11.52
N ALA A 257 16.25 -26.22 11.49
CA ALA A 257 16.85 -25.70 10.26
C ALA A 257 17.99 -26.59 9.73
N SER A 258 18.40 -27.65 10.43
CA SER A 258 19.45 -28.57 9.97
C SER A 258 19.03 -29.32 8.70
N GLU A 259 19.93 -29.47 7.76
CA GLU A 259 19.70 -30.12 6.48
C GLU A 259 19.30 -31.60 6.65
N GLN A 260 18.30 -32.04 5.87
CA GLN A 260 17.80 -33.41 5.92
C GLN A 260 18.24 -34.24 4.71
N ALA A 261 18.46 -33.57 3.58
CA ALA A 261 19.10 -34.16 2.42
C ALA A 261 20.00 -33.18 1.70
N VAL A 262 21.05 -33.66 1.10
CA VAL A 262 21.90 -32.94 0.16
C VAL A 262 21.66 -33.46 -1.25
N ILE A 263 21.26 -32.55 -2.13
CA ILE A 263 21.07 -32.78 -3.56
C ILE A 263 22.33 -32.27 -4.27
N VAL A 264 23.00 -33.09 -5.08
CA VAL A 264 24.30 -32.77 -5.66
C VAL A 264 24.26 -32.95 -7.16
N ASP A 265 24.75 -31.97 -7.91
CA ASP A 265 24.90 -32.11 -9.37
C ASP A 265 25.79 -33.31 -9.72
N LYS A 266 25.36 -34.08 -10.74
CA LYS A 266 26.03 -35.33 -11.16
C LYS A 266 27.51 -35.13 -11.49
N GLU A 267 27.87 -33.94 -12.00
CA GLU A 267 29.25 -33.62 -12.42
C GLU A 267 30.22 -33.57 -11.25
N ILE A 268 29.77 -33.19 -10.06
CA ILE A 268 30.60 -33.07 -8.86
C ILE A 268 30.26 -34.09 -7.78
N TYR A 269 29.27 -34.97 -8.03
CA TYR A 269 28.79 -35.93 -7.03
C TYR A 269 29.87 -36.79 -6.42
N ALA A 270 30.77 -37.36 -7.26
CA ALA A 270 31.85 -38.18 -6.79
C ALA A 270 32.87 -37.43 -5.92
N ALA A 271 33.15 -36.17 -6.28
CA ALA A 271 34.07 -35.31 -5.53
C ALA A 271 33.45 -34.89 -4.17
N VAL A 272 32.17 -34.56 -4.12
CA VAL A 272 31.47 -34.27 -2.87
C VAL A 272 31.42 -35.48 -1.95
N LYS A 273 31.13 -36.65 -2.49
CA LYS A 273 31.17 -37.93 -1.74
C LYS A 273 32.55 -38.24 -1.15
N ALA A 274 33.61 -38.06 -1.94
CA ALA A 274 34.99 -38.27 -1.48
C ALA A 274 35.35 -37.25 -0.38
N GLU A 275 34.94 -36.01 -0.49
CA GLU A 275 35.21 -35.01 0.54
C GLU A 275 34.49 -35.34 1.87
N PHE A 276 33.25 -35.81 1.86
CA PHE A 276 32.57 -36.31 3.05
C PHE A 276 33.35 -37.44 3.72
N GLN A 277 33.80 -38.44 2.91
CA GLN A 277 34.57 -39.59 3.42
C GLN A 277 35.89 -39.17 4.06
N ALA A 278 36.55 -38.11 3.56
CA ALA A 278 37.78 -37.57 4.13
C ALA A 278 37.60 -36.98 5.54
N HIS A 279 36.35 -36.66 5.94
CA HIS A 279 36.01 -36.01 7.20
C HIS A 279 35.28 -36.92 8.21
N GLN A 280 35.54 -38.23 8.19
CA GLN A 280 34.94 -39.23 9.12
C GLN A 280 33.43 -39.37 8.98
N VAL A 281 32.90 -39.15 7.77
CA VAL A 281 31.50 -39.41 7.45
C VAL A 281 31.38 -40.80 6.83
N TYR A 282 30.47 -41.61 7.35
CA TYR A 282 30.25 -42.97 6.86
C TYR A 282 29.15 -42.97 5.80
N ILE A 283 29.49 -43.40 4.60
CA ILE A 283 28.51 -43.65 3.54
C ILE A 283 27.93 -45.04 3.75
N VAL A 284 26.66 -45.14 4.07
CA VAL A 284 25.96 -46.41 4.35
C VAL A 284 25.90 -47.24 3.09
N LYS A 285 26.26 -48.53 3.19
CA LYS A 285 26.29 -49.43 2.06
C LYS A 285 24.86 -49.82 1.64
N PRO A 286 24.65 -50.22 0.38
CA PRO A 286 23.31 -50.61 -0.11
C PRO A 286 22.64 -51.72 0.72
N ASP A 287 23.42 -52.71 1.20
CA ASP A 287 22.92 -53.79 2.05
C ASP A 287 22.67 -53.38 3.52
N GLU A 288 23.11 -52.19 3.94
CA GLU A 288 22.89 -51.62 5.26
C GLU A 288 21.74 -50.59 5.26
N LEU A 289 21.29 -50.11 4.09
CA LEU A 289 20.34 -49.01 3.97
C LEU A 289 19.01 -49.33 4.65
N GLN A 290 18.46 -50.52 4.43
CA GLN A 290 17.21 -50.94 5.05
C GLN A 290 17.31 -50.98 6.60
N LYS A 291 18.44 -51.43 7.13
CA LYS A 291 18.69 -51.47 8.58
C LYS A 291 18.73 -50.06 9.19
N LEU A 292 19.36 -49.12 8.47
CA LEU A 292 19.37 -47.72 8.88
C LEU A 292 17.97 -47.16 8.86
N GLU A 293 17.22 -47.40 7.81
CA GLU A 293 15.83 -46.89 7.66
C GLU A 293 14.92 -47.41 8.79
N ASP A 294 14.96 -48.70 9.08
CA ASP A 294 14.19 -49.33 10.14
C ASP A 294 14.55 -48.81 11.55
N ALA A 295 15.82 -48.42 11.76
CA ALA A 295 16.24 -47.82 13.03
C ALA A 295 15.85 -46.36 13.16
N VAL A 296 15.93 -45.57 12.05
CA VAL A 296 15.73 -44.13 12.04
C VAL A 296 14.25 -43.74 11.95
N MET A 297 13.43 -44.54 11.26
CA MET A 297 12.01 -44.25 11.07
C MET A 297 11.12 -45.07 11.99
N ASN A 298 9.91 -44.54 12.32
CA ASN A 298 8.91 -45.34 13.03
C ASN A 298 8.33 -46.47 12.15
N GLU A 299 7.57 -47.38 12.75
CA GLU A 299 6.99 -48.52 12.08
C GLU A 299 6.19 -48.17 10.80
N GLY A 300 5.48 -47.05 10.80
CA GLY A 300 4.76 -46.54 9.62
C GLY A 300 5.63 -45.80 8.62
N LYS A 301 6.90 -45.55 8.92
CA LYS A 301 7.84 -44.74 8.11
C LYS A 301 7.39 -43.32 7.78
N TYR A 302 6.43 -42.79 8.53
CA TYR A 302 5.89 -41.43 8.33
C TYR A 302 6.55 -40.38 9.19
N ALA A 303 7.25 -40.78 10.26
CA ALA A 303 7.94 -39.88 11.19
C ALA A 303 9.24 -40.55 11.69
N VAL A 304 10.13 -39.68 12.23
CA VAL A 304 11.35 -40.12 12.88
C VAL A 304 11.03 -40.97 14.13
N ASN A 305 11.86 -42.00 14.36
CA ASN A 305 11.84 -42.76 15.60
C ASN A 305 12.36 -41.87 16.75
N PRO A 306 11.55 -41.58 17.79
CA PRO A 306 11.98 -40.72 18.90
C PRO A 306 13.26 -41.17 19.62
N SER A 307 13.59 -42.45 19.53
CA SER A 307 14.78 -43.03 20.21
C SER A 307 16.09 -42.60 19.59
N ILE A 308 16.11 -42.08 18.35
CA ILE A 308 17.36 -41.65 17.69
C ILE A 308 17.58 -40.15 17.74
N VAL A 309 16.54 -39.38 18.12
CA VAL A 309 16.59 -37.91 18.12
C VAL A 309 17.68 -37.43 19.09
N GLY A 310 18.65 -36.68 18.56
CA GLY A 310 19.76 -36.12 19.34
C GLY A 310 20.83 -37.11 19.77
N HIS A 311 20.80 -38.35 19.23
CA HIS A 311 21.87 -39.33 19.46
C HIS A 311 22.99 -39.22 18.41
N SER A 312 24.18 -39.63 18.78
CA SER A 312 25.34 -39.59 17.89
C SER A 312 25.23 -40.60 16.74
N ALA A 313 25.98 -40.34 15.66
CA ALA A 313 26.01 -41.24 14.50
C ALA A 313 26.44 -42.68 14.89
N MET A 314 27.35 -42.82 15.87
CA MET A 314 27.82 -44.12 16.35
C MET A 314 26.72 -44.87 17.12
N GLU A 315 25.93 -44.19 17.94
CA GLU A 315 24.81 -44.80 18.67
C GLU A 315 23.70 -45.25 17.70
N ILE A 316 23.39 -44.42 16.69
CA ILE A 316 22.41 -44.73 15.65
C ILE A 316 22.88 -45.93 14.82
N ALA A 317 24.16 -45.97 14.41
CA ALA A 317 24.72 -47.09 13.70
C ALA A 317 24.64 -48.39 14.51
N LYS A 318 24.96 -48.31 15.81
CA LYS A 318 24.83 -49.46 16.74
C LYS A 318 23.37 -49.92 16.84
N LEU A 319 22.41 -49.01 16.95
CA LEU A 319 20.98 -49.33 17.00
C LEU A 319 20.52 -50.02 15.71
N ALA A 320 21.06 -49.59 14.57
CA ALA A 320 20.80 -50.17 13.24
C ALA A 320 21.55 -51.46 12.99
N GLY A 321 22.43 -51.88 13.88
CA GLY A 321 23.29 -53.09 13.66
C GLY A 321 24.29 -52.90 12.54
N ILE A 322 24.78 -51.65 12.32
CA ILE A 322 25.78 -51.25 11.32
C ILE A 322 27.12 -51.01 12.02
N SER A 323 28.19 -51.62 11.50
CA SER A 323 29.53 -51.43 12.03
C SER A 323 30.21 -50.25 11.32
N VAL A 324 30.54 -49.21 12.07
CA VAL A 324 31.18 -48.00 11.57
C VAL A 324 32.55 -47.74 12.22
N PRO A 325 33.49 -47.03 11.57
CA PRO A 325 34.76 -46.68 12.17
C PRO A 325 34.59 -45.85 13.44
N LYS A 326 35.53 -46.00 14.39
CA LYS A 326 35.55 -45.19 15.60
C LYS A 326 35.72 -43.69 15.21
N GLY A 327 34.88 -42.83 15.78
CA GLY A 327 34.93 -41.41 15.52
C GLY A 327 34.04 -40.95 14.34
N THR A 328 33.20 -41.86 13.80
CA THR A 328 32.21 -41.50 12.77
C THR A 328 31.29 -40.39 13.28
N LYS A 329 31.29 -39.28 12.55
CA LYS A 329 30.53 -38.05 12.91
C LYS A 329 29.11 -38.01 12.35
N MET A 330 28.94 -38.59 11.15
CA MET A 330 27.68 -38.52 10.41
C MET A 330 27.51 -39.79 9.55
N LEU A 331 26.23 -40.17 9.33
CA LEU A 331 25.82 -41.24 8.42
C LEU A 331 25.19 -40.66 7.18
N ILE A 332 25.61 -41.06 5.98
CA ILE A 332 24.97 -40.64 4.72
C ILE A 332 24.29 -41.84 4.07
N ALA A 333 22.99 -41.68 3.80
CA ALA A 333 22.18 -42.61 3.02
C ALA A 333 22.07 -42.11 1.58
N GLU A 334 22.60 -42.82 0.61
CA GLU A 334 22.40 -42.50 -0.80
C GLU A 334 21.02 -42.99 -1.23
N LEU A 335 20.22 -42.04 -1.79
CA LEU A 335 18.85 -42.27 -2.23
C LEU A 335 18.69 -41.91 -3.71
N GLU A 336 17.74 -42.56 -4.38
CA GLU A 336 17.41 -42.28 -5.79
C GLU A 336 16.39 -41.13 -5.95
N GLY A 337 15.69 -40.73 -4.87
CA GLY A 337 14.64 -39.70 -4.92
C GLY A 337 14.21 -39.22 -3.55
N VAL A 338 13.10 -38.48 -3.55
CA VAL A 338 12.46 -37.93 -2.37
C VAL A 338 10.97 -38.31 -2.33
N GLY A 339 10.41 -38.38 -1.16
CA GLY A 339 8.99 -38.69 -1.02
C GLY A 339 8.71 -39.88 -0.09
N PRO A 340 7.45 -40.36 -0.08
CA PRO A 340 7.03 -41.45 0.77
C PRO A 340 7.86 -42.78 0.56
N ASP A 341 8.26 -43.02 -0.67
CA ASP A 341 9.05 -44.23 -1.02
C ASP A 341 10.53 -44.12 -0.58
N TYR A 342 10.94 -42.93 -0.13
CA TYR A 342 12.29 -42.65 0.37
C TYR A 342 12.20 -42.03 1.77
N PRO A 343 11.82 -42.80 2.82
CA PRO A 343 11.53 -42.29 4.16
C PRO A 343 12.67 -41.47 4.77
N LEU A 344 13.93 -41.85 4.47
CA LEU A 344 15.11 -41.11 4.94
C LEU A 344 15.29 -39.72 4.31
N SER A 345 14.42 -39.32 3.36
CA SER A 345 14.33 -37.93 2.89
C SER A 345 13.54 -37.01 3.81
N ARG A 346 12.94 -37.52 4.91
CA ARG A 346 12.19 -36.75 5.93
C ARG A 346 13.10 -36.19 7.01
N GLU A 347 12.56 -35.32 7.84
CA GLU A 347 13.23 -34.79 9.03
C GLU A 347 13.62 -35.91 9.99
N LYS A 348 14.87 -35.87 10.46
CA LYS A 348 15.44 -36.95 11.32
C LYS A 348 15.98 -36.44 12.66
N LEU A 349 16.22 -35.13 12.81
CA LEU A 349 16.79 -34.49 14.00
C LEU A 349 17.97 -35.27 14.61
N SER A 350 18.88 -35.70 13.76
CA SER A 350 20.01 -36.55 14.07
C SER A 350 21.10 -36.39 13.02
N PRO A 351 22.36 -36.85 13.26
CA PRO A 351 23.44 -36.75 12.29
C PRO A 351 23.33 -37.84 11.17
N VAL A 352 22.12 -37.97 10.61
CA VAL A 352 21.84 -38.82 9.46
C VAL A 352 21.39 -37.92 8.32
N LEU A 353 22.11 -37.94 7.19
CA LEU A 353 21.84 -37.13 6.00
C LEU A 353 21.50 -38.02 4.82
N ALA A 354 20.47 -37.70 4.05
CA ALA A 354 20.25 -38.30 2.73
C ALA A 354 21.14 -37.61 1.69
N MET A 355 21.64 -38.34 0.69
CA MET A 355 22.41 -37.80 -0.43
C MET A 355 21.81 -38.26 -1.75
N ILE A 356 21.47 -37.31 -2.63
CA ILE A 356 20.74 -37.58 -3.86
C ILE A 356 21.47 -36.93 -5.03
N LYS A 357 21.55 -37.64 -6.13
CA LYS A 357 22.19 -37.15 -7.35
C LYS A 357 21.18 -36.44 -8.24
N ALA A 358 21.45 -35.18 -8.61
CA ALA A 358 20.67 -34.43 -9.56
C ALA A 358 21.25 -34.53 -10.98
N ASN A 359 20.41 -34.73 -11.97
CA ASN A 359 20.82 -34.83 -13.37
C ASN A 359 21.14 -33.45 -13.97
N ASN A 360 20.48 -32.40 -13.50
CA ASN A 360 20.64 -30.99 -13.88
C ASN A 360 19.96 -30.10 -12.81
N THR A 361 20.08 -28.80 -12.97
CA THR A 361 19.53 -27.78 -12.05
C THR A 361 18.01 -27.89 -11.85
N ASP A 362 17.25 -28.12 -12.91
CA ASP A 362 15.80 -28.25 -12.81
C ASP A 362 15.40 -29.47 -12.00
N HIS A 363 16.07 -30.62 -12.24
CA HIS A 363 15.85 -31.83 -11.45
C HIS A 363 16.26 -31.63 -9.98
N ALA A 364 17.35 -30.88 -9.73
CA ALA A 364 17.71 -30.51 -8.35
C ALA A 364 16.65 -29.69 -7.67
N PHE A 365 16.05 -28.72 -8.37
CA PHE A 365 14.95 -27.90 -7.86
C PHE A 365 13.70 -28.73 -7.58
N ASP A 366 13.34 -29.66 -8.48
CA ASP A 366 12.22 -30.59 -8.27
C ASP A 366 12.38 -31.41 -7.01
N LEU A 367 13.60 -31.95 -6.78
CA LEU A 367 13.94 -32.72 -5.57
C LEU A 367 13.84 -31.85 -4.30
N CYS A 368 14.36 -30.61 -4.36
CA CYS A 368 14.24 -29.65 -3.23
C CYS A 368 12.78 -29.31 -2.92
N GLU A 369 11.97 -29.03 -3.93
CA GLU A 369 10.53 -28.82 -3.76
C GLU A 369 9.82 -30.04 -3.20
N GLY A 370 10.17 -31.22 -3.69
CA GLY A 370 9.65 -32.48 -3.18
C GLY A 370 9.91 -32.65 -1.68
N MET A 371 11.10 -32.29 -1.21
CA MET A 371 11.42 -32.31 0.23
C MET A 371 10.60 -31.32 1.03
N LEU A 372 10.49 -30.08 0.55
CA LEU A 372 9.67 -29.07 1.21
C LEU A 372 8.20 -29.51 1.32
N ASN A 373 7.66 -30.07 0.25
CA ASN A 373 6.29 -30.58 0.22
C ASN A 373 6.08 -31.78 1.15
N LEU A 374 7.11 -32.58 1.39
CA LEU A 374 7.04 -33.76 2.27
C LEU A 374 6.88 -33.41 3.76
N GLY A 375 7.31 -32.22 4.18
CA GLY A 375 7.18 -31.82 5.59
C GLY A 375 7.88 -30.53 6.01
N GLY A 376 8.47 -29.77 5.07
CA GLY A 376 9.24 -28.56 5.36
C GLY A 376 8.73 -27.26 4.78
N LEU A 377 7.46 -27.23 4.32
CA LEU A 377 6.90 -26.03 3.70
C LEU A 377 7.04 -24.78 4.57
N GLY A 378 7.58 -23.72 3.97
CA GLY A 378 7.81 -22.44 4.62
C GLY A 378 9.04 -22.37 5.52
N HIS A 379 9.74 -23.49 5.80
CA HIS A 379 10.84 -23.46 6.77
C HIS A 379 12.13 -22.87 6.19
N THR A 380 13.01 -23.67 5.65
CA THR A 380 14.36 -23.27 5.18
C THR A 380 14.76 -24.10 3.97
N ALA A 381 15.53 -23.55 3.05
CA ALA A 381 16.21 -24.24 1.97
C ALA A 381 17.60 -23.64 1.75
N VAL A 382 18.57 -24.44 1.34
CA VAL A 382 19.97 -24.06 1.18
C VAL A 382 20.46 -24.31 -0.24
N ILE A 383 21.25 -23.38 -0.75
CA ILE A 383 22.00 -23.57 -2.00
C ILE A 383 23.48 -23.26 -1.79
N HIS A 384 24.34 -24.16 -2.20
CA HIS A 384 25.78 -23.92 -2.32
C HIS A 384 26.12 -23.75 -3.80
N SER A 385 26.46 -22.51 -4.18
CA SER A 385 26.76 -22.14 -5.57
C SER A 385 27.53 -20.83 -5.61
N GLU A 386 28.36 -20.64 -6.65
CA GLU A 386 28.96 -19.33 -6.94
C GLU A 386 28.19 -18.59 -8.07
N ASN A 387 27.08 -19.13 -8.53
CA ASN A 387 26.22 -18.51 -9.54
C ASN A 387 25.11 -17.66 -8.90
N GLU A 388 25.30 -16.33 -8.87
CA GLU A 388 24.38 -15.39 -8.24
C GLU A 388 22.97 -15.38 -8.86
N GLU A 389 22.86 -15.54 -10.20
CA GLU A 389 21.55 -15.63 -10.84
C GLU A 389 20.75 -16.84 -10.36
N LEU A 390 21.45 -17.94 -10.05
CA LEU A 390 20.84 -19.15 -9.56
C LEU A 390 20.33 -19.00 -8.13
N HIS A 391 20.99 -18.19 -7.31
CA HIS A 391 20.50 -17.87 -5.95
C HIS A 391 19.09 -17.27 -5.98
N VAL A 392 18.85 -16.30 -6.89
CA VAL A 392 17.54 -15.67 -7.06
C VAL A 392 16.52 -16.65 -7.63
N LYS A 393 16.90 -17.44 -8.68
CA LYS A 393 16.01 -18.46 -9.28
C LYS A 393 15.60 -19.52 -8.25
N PHE A 394 16.55 -19.99 -7.43
CA PHE A 394 16.27 -20.91 -6.33
C PHE A 394 15.31 -20.31 -5.32
N GLY A 395 15.57 -19.06 -4.90
CA GLY A 395 14.70 -18.32 -3.97
C GLY A 395 13.28 -18.12 -4.49
N LEU A 396 13.11 -17.80 -5.77
CA LEU A 396 11.79 -17.62 -6.39
C LEU A 396 10.99 -18.93 -6.47
N ARG A 397 11.69 -20.09 -6.59
CA ARG A 397 11.04 -21.38 -6.75
C ARG A 397 10.73 -22.07 -5.42
N MET A 398 11.66 -22.00 -4.45
CA MET A 398 11.50 -22.68 -3.16
C MET A 398 10.45 -22.04 -2.27
N LYS A 399 9.45 -22.81 -1.84
CA LYS A 399 8.43 -22.37 -0.88
C LYS A 399 8.96 -22.48 0.56
N ALA A 400 10.02 -21.71 0.83
CA ALA A 400 10.66 -21.57 2.14
C ALA A 400 10.82 -20.09 2.49
N CYS A 401 10.69 -19.75 3.77
CA CYS A 401 10.83 -18.35 4.23
C CYS A 401 12.29 -17.93 4.42
N ARG A 402 13.21 -18.90 4.53
CA ARG A 402 14.66 -18.70 4.64
C ARG A 402 15.36 -19.43 3.52
N ILE A 403 15.99 -18.69 2.64
CA ILE A 403 16.86 -19.18 1.59
C ILE A 403 18.28 -18.83 1.97
N LEU A 404 19.10 -19.86 2.24
CA LEU A 404 20.48 -19.68 2.67
C LEU A 404 21.42 -19.97 1.51
N VAL A 405 22.44 -19.15 1.36
CA VAL A 405 23.42 -19.28 0.30
C VAL A 405 24.80 -19.49 0.91
N ASN A 406 25.44 -20.60 0.58
CA ASN A 406 26.82 -20.92 1.03
C ASN A 406 27.00 -20.82 2.55
N THR A 407 26.05 -21.40 3.30
CA THR A 407 25.93 -21.21 4.77
C THR A 407 25.49 -22.52 5.41
N PRO A 408 26.05 -22.95 6.56
CA PRO A 408 25.54 -24.06 7.33
C PRO A 408 24.12 -23.71 7.83
N SER A 409 23.14 -24.62 7.58
CA SER A 409 21.73 -24.26 7.73
C SER A 409 21.26 -24.14 9.19
N ALA A 410 21.82 -24.95 10.07
CA ALA A 410 21.43 -24.91 11.48
C ALA A 410 21.72 -23.52 12.09
N GLU A 411 22.95 -23.04 11.92
CA GLU A 411 23.43 -21.76 12.46
C GLU A 411 22.95 -20.59 11.61
N GLY A 412 22.95 -20.71 10.29
CA GLY A 412 22.47 -19.66 9.39
C GLY A 412 20.97 -19.44 9.49
N GLY A 413 20.17 -20.47 9.73
CA GLY A 413 18.71 -20.38 9.86
C GLY A 413 18.26 -19.65 11.12
N ILE A 414 18.98 -19.81 12.23
CA ILE A 414 18.69 -19.08 13.48
C ILE A 414 19.09 -17.58 13.39
N GLY A 415 19.97 -17.22 12.45
CA GLY A 415 20.32 -15.81 12.16
C GLY A 415 21.57 -15.31 12.88
N ASP A 416 22.11 -14.17 12.42
CA ASP A 416 23.18 -13.34 13.00
C ASP A 416 24.60 -13.98 13.11
N ILE A 417 24.77 -15.29 12.92
CA ILE A 417 26.09 -15.91 12.93
C ILE A 417 26.76 -15.85 11.55
N TYR A 418 26.02 -16.21 10.51
CA TYR A 418 26.48 -16.28 9.13
C TYR A 418 25.80 -15.30 8.17
N ASN A 419 24.85 -14.53 8.66
CA ASN A 419 24.05 -13.56 7.88
C ASN A 419 23.39 -12.53 8.77
N GLU A 420 22.78 -11.49 8.19
CA GLU A 420 22.12 -10.37 8.90
C GLU A 420 20.62 -10.65 9.23
N MET A 421 20.17 -11.91 9.20
CA MET A 421 18.82 -12.21 9.63
C MET A 421 18.69 -12.07 11.14
N ILE A 422 17.52 -11.61 11.60
CA ILE A 422 17.19 -11.48 13.02
C ILE A 422 17.45 -12.81 13.75
N PRO A 423 18.26 -12.81 14.82
CA PRO A 423 18.53 -14.00 15.61
C PRO A 423 17.26 -14.46 16.35
N SER A 424 17.01 -15.77 16.28
CA SER A 424 15.80 -16.35 16.88
C SER A 424 15.89 -17.85 17.08
N LEU A 425 15.19 -18.32 18.11
CA LEU A 425 14.92 -19.76 18.32
C LEU A 425 13.45 -20.12 18.01
N THR A 426 12.75 -19.24 17.30
CA THR A 426 11.38 -19.44 16.79
C THR A 426 11.32 -19.00 15.33
N LEU A 427 11.44 -19.96 14.41
CA LEU A 427 11.67 -19.73 12.99
C LEU A 427 10.34 -19.77 12.21
N GLY A 428 9.67 -18.65 12.04
CA GLY A 428 8.38 -18.57 11.34
C GLY A 428 8.40 -19.14 9.93
N CYS A 429 7.35 -19.87 9.55
CA CYS A 429 7.24 -20.57 8.26
C CYS A 429 6.17 -20.00 7.33
N GLY A 430 5.59 -18.85 7.68
CA GLY A 430 4.56 -18.18 6.88
C GLY A 430 3.33 -19.04 6.61
N SER A 431 2.49 -18.58 5.72
CA SER A 431 1.27 -19.31 5.31
C SER A 431 1.55 -20.68 4.69
N TYR A 432 2.69 -20.86 4.04
CA TYR A 432 3.14 -22.17 3.54
C TYR A 432 3.24 -23.22 4.65
N GLY A 433 3.82 -22.83 5.80
CA GLY A 433 3.92 -23.68 6.99
C GLY A 433 2.73 -23.57 7.93
N LYS A 434 1.62 -22.94 7.50
CA LYS A 434 0.43 -22.64 8.32
C LYS A 434 0.76 -21.82 9.57
N ASN A 435 1.67 -20.88 9.44
CA ASN A 435 2.09 -19.95 10.49
C ASN A 435 1.65 -18.51 10.18
N SER A 436 1.48 -17.69 11.21
CA SER A 436 1.14 -16.27 11.11
C SER A 436 2.34 -15.37 10.81
N VAL A 437 3.57 -15.89 10.91
CA VAL A 437 4.83 -15.15 10.71
C VAL A 437 5.72 -15.88 9.72
N SER A 438 6.26 -15.14 8.75
CA SER A 438 7.19 -15.63 7.72
C SER A 438 8.66 -15.29 7.98
N ARG A 439 8.95 -14.65 9.12
CA ARG A 439 10.31 -14.24 9.53
C ARG A 439 10.69 -14.89 10.85
N ASN A 440 11.96 -14.77 11.22
CA ASN A 440 12.43 -15.10 12.55
C ASN A 440 11.70 -14.23 13.58
N VAL A 441 11.13 -14.85 14.62
CA VAL A 441 10.38 -14.17 15.66
C VAL A 441 11.32 -13.43 16.60
N SER A 442 11.03 -12.16 16.90
CA SER A 442 11.78 -11.33 17.85
C SER A 442 10.80 -10.54 18.73
N ALA A 443 11.34 -9.68 19.60
CA ALA A 443 10.58 -8.81 20.49
C ALA A 443 9.50 -8.00 19.75
N VAL A 444 9.81 -7.45 18.58
CA VAL A 444 8.86 -6.66 17.77
C VAL A 444 7.59 -7.41 17.35
N ASN A 445 7.57 -8.73 17.43
CA ASN A 445 6.37 -9.55 17.17
C ASN A 445 5.45 -9.68 18.39
N LEU A 446 5.87 -9.19 19.55
CA LEU A 446 5.13 -9.25 20.81
C LEU A 446 4.69 -7.86 21.28
N ILE A 447 4.52 -6.91 20.38
CA ILE A 447 3.92 -5.59 20.63
C ILE A 447 2.65 -5.39 19.82
N ASN A 448 1.69 -4.69 20.39
CA ASN A 448 0.61 -4.04 19.67
C ASN A 448 1.06 -2.63 19.29
N VAL A 449 0.87 -2.23 18.04
CA VAL A 449 1.19 -0.87 17.61
C VAL A 449 -0.10 -0.06 17.52
N LYS A 450 -0.19 1.01 18.32
CA LYS A 450 -1.23 2.04 18.21
C LYS A 450 -0.71 3.15 17.31
N THR A 451 -1.54 3.62 16.39
CA THR A 451 -1.18 4.72 15.50
C THR A 451 -2.00 5.95 15.83
N VAL A 452 -1.32 7.03 16.22
CA VAL A 452 -1.90 8.37 16.28
C VAL A 452 -1.74 9.00 14.90
N ALA A 453 -2.85 9.27 14.25
CA ALA A 453 -2.87 9.88 12.92
C ALA A 453 -3.34 11.32 13.02
N LYS A 454 -2.44 12.28 12.78
CA LYS A 454 -2.75 13.70 12.72
C LYS A 454 -3.47 14.02 11.42
N ARG A 455 -4.40 15.00 11.45
CA ARG A 455 -5.05 15.48 10.23
C ARG A 455 -4.00 16.00 9.26
N ARG A 456 -4.02 15.47 8.03
CA ARG A 456 -3.07 15.83 6.99
C ARG A 456 -3.68 16.83 6.03
N ASN A 457 -2.99 17.95 5.81
CA ASN A 457 -3.26 18.82 4.68
C ASN A 457 -2.45 18.34 3.48
N ASN A 458 -3.14 17.93 2.42
CA ASN A 458 -2.49 17.57 1.17
C ASN A 458 -1.75 18.78 0.59
N MET A 459 -0.59 18.53 -0.02
CA MET A 459 0.11 19.55 -0.79
C MET A 459 -0.82 20.09 -1.87
N GLN A 460 -0.92 21.40 -1.94
CA GLN A 460 -1.63 22.11 -2.99
C GLN A 460 -0.65 22.66 -4.01
N TRP A 461 -1.08 22.81 -5.25
CA TRP A 461 -0.34 23.51 -6.29
C TRP A 461 -1.27 24.40 -7.09
N PHE A 462 -0.68 25.35 -7.80
CA PHE A 462 -1.37 26.24 -8.72
C PHE A 462 -0.72 26.08 -10.10
N LYS A 463 -1.47 25.59 -11.09
CA LYS A 463 -0.98 25.26 -12.41
C LYS A 463 -1.73 26.03 -13.48
N LEU A 464 -0.98 26.66 -14.35
CA LEU A 464 -1.45 27.43 -15.51
C LEU A 464 -0.55 27.16 -16.72
N PRO A 465 -0.93 27.62 -17.93
CA PRO A 465 0.00 27.71 -19.04
C PRO A 465 1.27 28.47 -18.68
N PRO A 466 2.45 28.00 -19.11
CA PRO A 466 3.72 28.70 -18.86
C PRO A 466 3.75 30.15 -19.36
N LYS A 467 2.97 30.46 -20.41
CA LYS A 467 2.90 31.81 -21.00
C LYS A 467 1.46 32.18 -21.32
N ILE A 468 1.03 33.36 -20.90
CA ILE A 468 -0.26 33.94 -21.21
C ILE A 468 -0.01 35.35 -21.75
N PHE A 469 -0.28 35.56 -23.04
CA PHE A 469 -0.19 36.85 -23.69
C PHE A 469 -1.58 37.46 -23.77
N PHE A 470 -1.73 38.73 -23.45
CA PHE A 470 -3.01 39.41 -23.37
C PHE A 470 -2.89 40.85 -23.94
N GLU A 471 -4.00 41.54 -24.12
CA GLU A 471 -4.17 42.86 -24.78
C GLU A 471 -4.07 42.79 -26.31
N LYS A 472 -4.48 43.87 -26.90
CA LYS A 472 -4.47 44.04 -28.36
C LYS A 472 -3.09 43.82 -28.96
N ASN A 473 -2.99 43.09 -30.07
CA ASN A 473 -1.78 42.67 -30.78
C ASN A 473 -0.95 41.58 -30.06
N SER A 474 -1.47 40.92 -29.05
CA SER A 474 -0.78 39.79 -28.43
C SER A 474 -0.56 38.62 -29.41
N LEU A 475 -1.35 38.53 -30.48
CA LEU A 475 -1.15 37.59 -31.59
C LEU A 475 0.27 37.67 -32.19
N LEU A 476 0.91 38.86 -32.16
CA LEU A 476 2.26 39.03 -32.67
C LEU A 476 3.33 38.15 -31.99
N TYR A 477 3.00 37.53 -30.86
CA TYR A 477 3.90 36.55 -30.25
C TYR A 477 4.19 35.36 -31.16
N LEU A 478 3.28 34.95 -32.04
CA LEU A 478 3.50 33.87 -33.02
C LEU A 478 4.67 34.13 -33.97
N GLU A 479 4.97 35.41 -34.24
CA GLU A 479 6.15 35.79 -35.04
C GLU A 479 7.47 35.44 -34.34
N LYS A 480 7.47 35.50 -32.98
CA LYS A 480 8.67 35.34 -32.12
C LYS A 480 8.80 33.97 -31.48
N MET A 481 7.76 33.14 -31.55
CA MET A 481 7.72 31.82 -30.93
C MET A 481 8.82 30.93 -31.56
N GLU A 482 9.57 30.21 -30.71
CA GLU A 482 10.68 29.36 -31.16
C GLU A 482 10.21 28.00 -31.68
N ASN A 483 10.98 27.34 -32.53
CA ASN A 483 10.77 25.98 -33.03
C ASN A 483 9.42 25.77 -33.74
N VAL A 484 9.03 26.70 -34.59
CA VAL A 484 7.80 26.67 -35.38
C VAL A 484 8.13 26.51 -36.86
N GLU A 485 7.86 25.35 -37.43
CA GLU A 485 8.06 25.01 -38.84
C GLU A 485 6.79 24.42 -39.48
N ARG A 486 5.99 23.70 -38.71
CA ARG A 486 4.79 22.98 -39.16
C ARG A 486 3.64 23.25 -38.23
N VAL A 487 2.75 24.13 -38.59
CA VAL A 487 1.61 24.57 -37.75
C VAL A 487 0.34 23.89 -38.22
N MET A 488 -0.38 23.28 -37.31
CA MET A 488 -1.75 22.86 -37.53
C MET A 488 -2.72 23.78 -36.78
N ILE A 489 -3.61 24.44 -37.53
CA ILE A 489 -4.67 25.27 -36.96
C ILE A 489 -5.94 24.41 -36.85
N VAL A 490 -6.49 24.30 -35.63
CA VAL A 490 -7.77 23.62 -35.36
C VAL A 490 -8.81 24.68 -35.04
N CYS A 491 -9.91 24.71 -35.80
CA CYS A 491 -10.94 25.72 -35.65
C CYS A 491 -12.33 25.19 -36.09
N ASP A 492 -13.37 25.99 -35.88
CA ASP A 492 -14.68 25.79 -36.47
C ASP A 492 -14.80 26.53 -37.80
N PRO A 493 -15.80 26.20 -38.68
CA PRO A 493 -15.96 26.84 -39.96
C PRO A 493 -16.12 28.37 -39.91
N GLY A 494 -16.67 28.90 -38.82
CA GLY A 494 -16.88 30.35 -38.61
C GLY A 494 -15.55 31.12 -38.58
N MET A 495 -14.50 30.52 -38.01
CA MET A 495 -13.19 31.15 -37.91
C MET A 495 -12.55 31.38 -39.30
N VAL A 496 -12.80 30.49 -40.21
CA VAL A 496 -12.39 30.67 -41.62
C VAL A 496 -13.24 31.75 -42.27
N GLN A 497 -14.57 31.73 -42.10
CA GLN A 497 -15.49 32.71 -42.73
C GLN A 497 -15.26 34.15 -42.22
N PHE A 498 -14.90 34.32 -40.94
CA PHE A 498 -14.57 35.64 -40.38
C PHE A 498 -13.15 36.12 -40.72
N GLY A 499 -12.35 35.33 -41.44
CA GLY A 499 -10.96 35.70 -41.84
C GLY A 499 -9.94 35.57 -40.68
N TYR A 500 -10.33 34.98 -39.54
CA TYR A 500 -9.43 34.87 -38.36
C TYR A 500 -8.27 33.87 -38.64
N CYS A 501 -8.54 32.80 -39.39
CA CYS A 501 -7.47 31.89 -39.82
C CYS A 501 -6.45 32.60 -40.71
N ASP A 502 -6.89 33.52 -41.60
CA ASP A 502 -5.98 34.29 -42.47
C ASP A 502 -5.17 35.30 -41.64
N THR A 503 -5.78 35.94 -40.62
CA THR A 503 -5.07 36.81 -39.68
C THR A 503 -3.93 36.07 -38.96
N VAL A 504 -4.15 34.81 -38.51
CA VAL A 504 -3.11 33.96 -37.90
C VAL A 504 -2.03 33.61 -38.96
N ARG A 505 -2.43 33.25 -40.17
CA ARG A 505 -1.50 32.94 -41.26
C ARG A 505 -0.61 34.14 -41.65
N GLU A 506 -1.19 35.35 -41.67
CA GLU A 506 -0.45 36.59 -41.98
C GLU A 506 0.64 36.86 -40.94
N VAL A 507 0.37 36.60 -39.63
CA VAL A 507 1.37 36.76 -38.58
C VAL A 507 2.47 35.71 -38.71
N LEU A 508 2.10 34.45 -38.96
CA LEU A 508 3.07 33.36 -39.19
C LEU A 508 3.93 33.62 -40.43
N ALA A 509 3.39 34.23 -41.50
CA ALA A 509 4.14 34.58 -42.72
C ALA A 509 5.19 35.68 -42.50
N ARG A 510 5.14 36.44 -41.40
CA ARG A 510 6.17 37.45 -41.05
C ARG A 510 7.44 36.85 -40.46
N ARG A 511 7.43 35.54 -40.20
CA ARG A 511 8.59 34.83 -39.65
C ARG A 511 9.73 34.77 -40.67
N LYS A 512 10.95 34.62 -40.18
CA LYS A 512 12.14 34.51 -41.04
C LYS A 512 12.26 33.14 -41.72
N ASN A 513 11.63 32.13 -41.19
CA ASN A 513 11.59 30.78 -41.75
C ASN A 513 10.23 30.49 -42.38
N ASP A 514 10.24 29.72 -43.45
CA ASP A 514 9.00 29.25 -44.07
C ASP A 514 8.26 28.29 -43.13
N VAL A 515 6.98 28.58 -42.87
CA VAL A 515 6.10 27.77 -42.01
C VAL A 515 5.07 27.07 -42.90
N LYS A 516 5.02 25.74 -42.79
CA LYS A 516 3.95 24.95 -43.41
C LYS A 516 2.72 24.97 -42.53
N ILE A 517 1.57 25.30 -43.10
CA ILE A 517 0.33 25.44 -42.36
C ILE A 517 -0.73 24.48 -42.90
N GLU A 518 -1.28 23.66 -42.07
CA GLU A 518 -2.48 22.82 -42.30
C GLU A 518 -3.63 23.32 -41.44
N VAL A 519 -4.87 23.23 -41.92
CA VAL A 519 -6.07 23.70 -41.21
C VAL A 519 -7.09 22.59 -41.13
N PHE A 520 -7.48 22.25 -39.92
CA PHE A 520 -8.66 21.43 -39.62
C PHE A 520 -9.79 22.35 -39.19
N SER A 521 -10.77 22.57 -40.07
CA SER A 521 -11.85 23.55 -39.84
C SER A 521 -13.23 22.94 -39.58
N ASP A 522 -13.32 21.64 -39.40
CA ASP A 522 -14.60 20.90 -39.32
C ASP A 522 -15.00 20.60 -37.86
N VAL A 523 -14.63 21.49 -36.92
CA VAL A 523 -15.06 21.32 -35.52
C VAL A 523 -16.51 21.77 -35.36
N GLU A 524 -17.37 20.85 -34.98
CA GLU A 524 -18.77 21.11 -34.65
C GLU A 524 -18.94 21.63 -33.23
N PRO A 525 -20.06 22.34 -32.93
CA PRO A 525 -20.42 22.63 -31.54
C PRO A 525 -20.55 21.33 -30.71
N ASN A 526 -19.92 21.28 -29.53
CA ASN A 526 -19.81 20.07 -28.69
C ASN A 526 -19.08 18.92 -29.43
N PRO A 527 -17.78 19.04 -29.65
CA PRO A 527 -17.00 18.14 -30.52
C PRO A 527 -17.12 16.70 -30.08
N SER A 528 -17.23 15.82 -31.07
CA SER A 528 -17.37 14.38 -30.88
C SER A 528 -16.03 13.64 -30.90
N THR A 529 -16.01 12.42 -30.37
CA THR A 529 -14.84 11.53 -30.50
C THR A 529 -14.47 11.29 -31.97
N ASN A 530 -15.46 11.27 -32.89
CA ASN A 530 -15.18 11.11 -34.32
C ASN A 530 -14.39 12.30 -34.88
N THR A 531 -14.78 13.52 -34.55
CA THR A 531 -14.06 14.75 -34.94
C THR A 531 -12.64 14.76 -34.38
N VAL A 532 -12.49 14.39 -33.10
CA VAL A 532 -11.18 14.30 -32.46
C VAL A 532 -10.28 13.29 -33.18
N TYR A 533 -10.78 12.09 -33.49
CA TYR A 533 -9.99 11.08 -34.21
C TYR A 533 -9.68 11.47 -35.65
N ALA A 534 -10.60 12.17 -36.35
CA ALA A 534 -10.35 12.68 -37.70
C ALA A 534 -9.18 13.70 -37.71
N GLY A 535 -9.20 14.65 -36.77
CA GLY A 535 -8.12 15.62 -36.60
C GLY A 535 -6.78 14.98 -36.16
N THR A 536 -6.84 13.99 -35.25
CA THR A 536 -5.67 13.20 -34.84
C THR A 536 -5.02 12.50 -36.04
N LYS A 537 -5.81 11.93 -36.94
CA LYS A 537 -5.29 11.30 -38.14
C LYS A 537 -4.60 12.33 -39.06
N LEU A 538 -5.20 13.51 -39.27
CA LEU A 538 -4.57 14.58 -40.04
C LEU A 538 -3.26 15.04 -39.37
N MET A 539 -3.21 15.13 -38.02
CA MET A 539 -1.95 15.43 -37.30
C MET A 539 -0.87 14.35 -37.58
N ALA A 540 -1.25 13.07 -37.57
CA ALA A 540 -0.31 11.98 -37.84
C ALA A 540 0.28 12.03 -39.23
N ASP A 541 -0.52 12.43 -40.23
CA ASP A 541 -0.08 12.61 -41.62
C ASP A 541 0.77 13.89 -41.82
N PHE A 542 0.31 14.99 -41.23
CA PHE A 542 1.01 16.30 -41.37
C PHE A 542 2.22 16.44 -40.46
N LYS A 543 2.24 15.84 -39.29
CA LYS A 543 3.30 15.87 -38.23
C LYS A 543 3.63 17.32 -37.80
N PRO A 544 2.70 18.03 -37.18
CA PRO A 544 2.96 19.40 -36.70
C PRO A 544 3.95 19.38 -35.51
N ASP A 545 4.75 20.46 -35.42
CA ASP A 545 5.51 20.83 -34.22
C ASP A 545 4.73 21.82 -33.33
N THR A 546 3.73 22.46 -33.92
CA THR A 546 2.88 23.45 -33.26
C THR A 546 1.41 23.22 -33.62
N VAL A 547 0.56 23.15 -32.60
CA VAL A 547 -0.89 23.10 -32.78
C VAL A 547 -1.49 24.40 -32.26
N ILE A 548 -2.27 25.09 -33.05
CA ILE A 548 -2.98 26.32 -32.70
C ILE A 548 -4.48 26.03 -32.68
N ALA A 549 -5.08 26.07 -31.48
CA ALA A 549 -6.54 26.02 -31.30
C ALA A 549 -7.07 27.45 -31.42
N LEU A 550 -7.80 27.76 -32.51
CA LEU A 550 -8.41 29.07 -32.77
C LEU A 550 -9.92 28.95 -32.73
N GLY A 551 -10.57 29.51 -31.71
CA GLY A 551 -12.03 29.45 -31.62
C GLY A 551 -12.55 29.55 -30.19
N GLY A 552 -13.81 29.18 -30.02
CA GLY A 552 -14.42 29.04 -28.69
C GLY A 552 -14.05 27.73 -28.00
N GLY A 553 -14.72 27.41 -26.90
CA GLY A 553 -14.47 26.19 -26.10
C GLY A 553 -14.45 24.91 -26.93
N SER A 554 -15.41 24.73 -27.86
CA SER A 554 -15.48 23.54 -28.72
C SER A 554 -14.22 23.33 -29.57
N ALA A 555 -13.69 24.37 -30.19
CA ALA A 555 -12.47 24.26 -30.99
C ALA A 555 -11.24 23.95 -30.13
N MET A 556 -11.13 24.56 -28.94
CA MET A 556 -10.04 24.32 -28.00
C MET A 556 -10.13 22.92 -27.40
N ASP A 557 -11.29 22.44 -27.04
CA ASP A 557 -11.51 21.12 -26.47
C ASP A 557 -11.24 20.01 -27.50
N ALA A 558 -11.70 20.17 -28.74
CA ALA A 558 -11.36 19.27 -29.85
C ALA A 558 -9.83 19.20 -30.06
N ALA A 559 -9.19 20.37 -30.11
CA ALA A 559 -7.75 20.47 -30.33
C ALA A 559 -6.95 19.81 -29.18
N LYS A 560 -7.37 19.96 -27.93
CA LYS A 560 -6.76 19.26 -26.77
C LYS A 560 -6.88 17.73 -26.90
N GLY A 561 -8.05 17.24 -27.32
CA GLY A 561 -8.26 15.82 -27.57
C GLY A 561 -7.38 15.31 -28.72
N MET A 562 -7.34 16.04 -29.84
CA MET A 562 -6.52 15.71 -30.99
C MET A 562 -5.03 15.67 -30.63
N TRP A 563 -4.54 16.69 -29.92
CA TRP A 563 -3.17 16.80 -29.43
C TRP A 563 -2.79 15.63 -28.53
N MET A 564 -3.64 15.28 -27.56
CA MET A 564 -3.44 14.15 -26.65
C MET A 564 -3.31 12.83 -27.40
N PHE A 565 -4.24 12.50 -28.29
CA PHE A 565 -4.21 11.23 -29.02
C PHE A 565 -3.12 11.18 -30.09
N TYR A 566 -2.74 12.32 -30.64
CA TYR A 566 -1.63 12.39 -31.61
C TYR A 566 -0.29 12.04 -30.96
N GLU A 567 -0.01 12.59 -29.79
CA GLU A 567 1.27 12.33 -29.10
C GLU A 567 1.29 11.00 -28.37
N HIS A 568 0.13 10.57 -27.86
CA HIS A 568 -0.03 9.35 -27.10
C HIS A 568 -1.14 8.47 -27.68
N PRO A 569 -0.87 7.78 -28.82
CA PRO A 569 -1.88 6.98 -29.52
C PRO A 569 -2.47 5.85 -28.67
N ASP A 570 -1.76 5.38 -27.66
CA ASP A 570 -2.23 4.33 -26.73
C ASP A 570 -3.18 4.85 -25.66
N THR A 571 -3.45 6.17 -25.60
CA THR A 571 -4.38 6.77 -24.65
C THR A 571 -5.80 6.28 -24.92
N SER A 572 -6.46 5.72 -23.90
CA SER A 572 -7.84 5.27 -23.99
C SER A 572 -8.82 6.39 -23.65
N PHE A 573 -9.79 6.67 -24.53
CA PHE A 573 -10.88 7.59 -24.21
C PHE A 573 -11.68 7.11 -23.00
N PHE A 574 -11.91 5.78 -22.90
CA PHE A 574 -12.55 5.16 -21.73
C PHE A 574 -11.78 5.47 -20.42
N GLY A 575 -10.46 5.39 -20.45
CA GLY A 575 -9.62 5.75 -19.30
C GLY A 575 -9.65 7.25 -19.00
N ALA A 576 -9.54 8.09 -20.04
CA ALA A 576 -9.50 9.55 -19.90
C ALA A 576 -10.79 10.15 -19.33
N LYS A 577 -11.96 9.57 -19.64
CA LYS A 577 -13.28 10.03 -19.15
C LYS A 577 -13.62 9.56 -17.73
N GLN A 578 -12.77 8.73 -17.08
CA GLN A 578 -13.05 8.22 -15.73
C GLN A 578 -13.05 9.35 -14.70
N LYS A 579 -14.01 9.29 -13.80
CA LYS A 579 -14.12 10.18 -12.64
C LYS A 579 -13.01 9.98 -11.63
N PHE A 580 -12.78 10.99 -10.83
CA PHE A 580 -11.86 10.97 -9.70
C PHE A 580 -12.42 11.80 -8.54
N LEU A 581 -12.05 11.46 -7.32
CA LEU A 581 -12.31 12.29 -6.14
C LEU A 581 -11.23 13.38 -5.99
N ASP A 582 -10.01 13.07 -6.39
CA ASP A 582 -8.86 13.99 -6.37
C ASP A 582 -8.07 13.79 -7.67
N ILE A 583 -7.97 14.84 -8.49
CA ILE A 583 -7.24 14.80 -9.77
C ILE A 583 -5.78 14.34 -9.60
N ARG A 584 -5.20 14.55 -8.42
CA ARG A 584 -3.82 14.13 -8.09
C ARG A 584 -3.68 12.62 -7.85
N LYS A 585 -4.80 11.90 -7.70
CA LYS A 585 -4.86 10.47 -7.39
C LYS A 585 -5.61 9.66 -8.44
N ARG A 586 -5.74 10.20 -9.66
CA ARG A 586 -6.42 9.48 -10.75
C ARG A 586 -5.86 8.08 -10.95
N THR A 587 -6.75 7.12 -11.15
CA THR A 587 -6.40 5.74 -11.49
C THR A 587 -5.80 5.66 -12.90
N TYR A 588 -6.39 6.38 -13.85
CA TYR A 588 -5.88 6.51 -15.21
C TYR A 588 -5.12 7.83 -15.34
N LYS A 589 -3.85 7.79 -15.72
CA LYS A 589 -3.00 8.95 -15.98
C LYS A 589 -2.90 9.19 -17.47
N ILE A 590 -2.95 10.47 -17.84
CA ILE A 590 -2.65 10.94 -19.20
C ILE A 590 -1.22 11.49 -19.15
N ASP A 591 -0.35 11.01 -20.04
CA ASP A 591 0.98 11.56 -20.16
C ASP A 591 0.92 12.93 -20.83
N LYS A 592 1.77 13.86 -20.35
CA LYS A 592 1.81 15.19 -20.95
C LYS A 592 2.38 15.10 -22.37
N PRO A 593 1.68 15.66 -23.38
CA PRO A 593 2.26 15.85 -24.70
C PRO A 593 3.50 16.76 -24.63
N GLU A 594 4.59 16.38 -25.26
CA GLU A 594 5.89 17.09 -25.18
C GLU A 594 6.54 17.35 -26.53
N LYS A 595 6.06 16.72 -27.62
CA LYS A 595 6.64 16.82 -28.96
C LYS A 595 6.19 18.06 -29.70
N THR A 596 4.96 18.53 -29.40
CA THR A 596 4.34 19.67 -30.07
C THR A 596 4.00 20.76 -29.06
N GLN A 597 4.23 22.03 -29.47
CA GLN A 597 3.76 23.18 -28.69
C GLN A 597 2.26 23.38 -28.92
N PHE A 598 1.49 23.57 -27.83
CA PHE A 598 0.06 23.77 -27.90
C PHE A 598 -0.33 25.22 -27.54
N VAL A 599 -0.88 25.93 -28.52
CA VAL A 599 -1.30 27.35 -28.42
C VAL A 599 -2.80 27.45 -28.50
N CYS A 600 -3.44 28.15 -27.55
CA CYS A 600 -4.86 28.48 -27.58
C CYS A 600 -5.10 29.96 -27.83
N ILE A 601 -5.98 30.27 -28.80
CA ILE A 601 -6.41 31.62 -29.14
C ILE A 601 -7.94 31.68 -29.02
N PRO A 602 -8.47 32.12 -27.88
CA PRO A 602 -9.92 32.17 -27.65
C PRO A 602 -10.58 33.24 -28.49
N THR A 603 -11.74 32.94 -29.07
CA THR A 603 -12.56 33.87 -29.84
C THR A 603 -13.92 34.12 -29.18
N THR A 604 -14.10 33.61 -27.98
CA THR A 604 -15.25 33.89 -27.10
C THR A 604 -14.75 34.23 -25.70
N SER A 605 -15.50 35.08 -24.96
CA SER A 605 -15.20 35.39 -23.58
C SER A 605 -16.15 34.61 -22.67
N GLY A 606 -15.79 33.33 -22.39
CA GLY A 606 -16.69 32.43 -21.67
C GLY A 606 -15.96 31.29 -20.96
N THR A 607 -15.51 30.31 -21.71
CA THR A 607 -15.08 29.03 -21.18
C THR A 607 -13.74 29.02 -20.45
N GLY A 608 -12.85 30.00 -20.75
CA GLY A 608 -11.50 29.99 -20.19
C GLY A 608 -10.66 28.76 -20.57
N SER A 609 -11.07 28.00 -21.63
CA SER A 609 -10.41 26.74 -22.02
C SER A 609 -8.94 26.94 -22.38
N GLU A 610 -8.53 28.13 -22.79
CA GLU A 610 -7.15 28.52 -23.12
C GLU A 610 -6.18 28.37 -21.92
N VAL A 611 -6.68 28.35 -20.69
CA VAL A 611 -5.86 28.22 -19.46
C VAL A 611 -6.21 27.02 -18.60
N THR A 612 -7.14 26.17 -19.04
CA THR A 612 -7.65 25.07 -18.22
C THR A 612 -7.13 23.70 -18.64
N PRO A 613 -7.05 22.74 -17.71
CA PRO A 613 -6.69 21.35 -17.99
C PRO A 613 -7.90 20.48 -18.40
N PHE A 614 -8.97 21.11 -18.92
CA PHE A 614 -10.22 20.42 -19.24
C PHE A 614 -10.49 20.41 -20.73
N ALA A 615 -11.18 19.37 -21.19
CA ALA A 615 -11.75 19.29 -22.54
C ALA A 615 -13.08 18.50 -22.47
N VAL A 616 -14.16 19.07 -22.95
CA VAL A 616 -15.47 18.41 -22.99
C VAL A 616 -15.68 17.77 -24.35
N ILE A 617 -15.70 16.45 -24.40
CA ILE A 617 -15.83 15.68 -25.64
C ILE A 617 -17.11 14.84 -25.58
N THR A 618 -17.90 14.86 -26.65
CA THR A 618 -19.10 14.03 -26.80
C THR A 618 -18.70 12.66 -27.34
N ASP A 619 -19.04 11.63 -26.64
CA ASP A 619 -18.90 10.24 -27.10
C ASP A 619 -19.87 10.00 -28.27
N SER A 620 -19.36 9.69 -29.45
CA SER A 620 -20.16 9.51 -30.68
C SER A 620 -21.10 8.29 -30.60
N GLU A 621 -20.82 7.31 -29.75
CA GLU A 621 -21.65 6.11 -29.60
C GLU A 621 -22.81 6.34 -28.64
N THR A 622 -22.54 6.99 -27.50
CA THR A 622 -23.52 7.18 -26.42
C THR A 622 -24.19 8.54 -26.45
N HIS A 623 -23.68 9.49 -27.25
CA HIS A 623 -24.10 10.90 -27.30
C HIS A 623 -24.01 11.64 -25.96
N VAL A 624 -23.22 11.11 -25.02
CA VAL A 624 -23.01 11.70 -23.70
C VAL A 624 -21.75 12.57 -23.73
N LYS A 625 -21.84 13.76 -23.13
CA LYS A 625 -20.70 14.67 -22.93
C LYS A 625 -19.87 14.24 -21.72
N TYR A 626 -18.59 14.08 -21.93
CA TYR A 626 -17.63 13.74 -20.88
C TYR A 626 -16.58 14.83 -20.72
N PRO A 627 -16.46 15.43 -19.53
CA PRO A 627 -15.35 16.32 -19.23
C PRO A 627 -14.07 15.48 -19.00
N LEU A 628 -13.15 15.56 -19.93
CA LEU A 628 -11.79 15.07 -19.73
C LEU A 628 -11.07 16.07 -18.84
N ALA A 629 -10.50 15.63 -17.75
CA ALA A 629 -9.84 16.49 -16.78
C ALA A 629 -8.48 15.92 -16.38
N ASP A 630 -7.40 16.49 -16.91
CA ASP A 630 -6.04 16.13 -16.53
C ASP A 630 -5.11 17.32 -16.76
N TYR A 631 -4.20 17.56 -15.83
CA TYR A 631 -3.21 18.64 -15.96
C TYR A 631 -2.29 18.50 -17.17
N ALA A 632 -2.22 17.31 -17.78
CA ALA A 632 -1.54 17.09 -19.05
C ALA A 632 -2.16 17.88 -20.23
N LEU A 633 -3.46 18.20 -20.16
CA LEU A 633 -4.21 18.94 -21.17
C LEU A 633 -4.05 20.47 -21.06
N THR A 634 -3.29 20.98 -20.08
CA THR A 634 -3.03 22.42 -19.95
C THR A 634 -2.21 22.92 -21.15
N PRO A 635 -2.68 23.95 -21.90
CA PRO A 635 -1.92 24.50 -23.02
C PRO A 635 -0.54 25.04 -22.62
N ASP A 636 0.38 25.13 -23.57
CA ASP A 636 1.68 25.74 -23.31
C ASP A 636 1.64 27.27 -23.44
N VAL A 637 0.78 27.78 -24.32
CA VAL A 637 0.61 29.22 -24.55
C VAL A 637 -0.87 29.56 -24.72
N ALA A 638 -1.29 30.62 -24.05
CA ALA A 638 -2.57 31.26 -24.31
C ALA A 638 -2.35 32.65 -24.88
N ILE A 639 -3.09 33.02 -25.94
CA ILE A 639 -3.03 34.33 -26.60
C ILE A 639 -4.42 34.96 -26.54
N VAL A 640 -4.63 35.87 -25.60
CA VAL A 640 -5.92 36.50 -25.25
C VAL A 640 -5.98 37.87 -25.93
N ASP A 641 -6.20 37.87 -27.24
CA ASP A 641 -6.23 39.11 -28.07
C ASP A 641 -7.68 39.54 -28.32
N PRO A 642 -8.11 40.73 -27.82
CA PRO A 642 -9.49 41.16 -27.89
C PRO A 642 -9.99 41.40 -29.34
N GLN A 643 -9.12 41.47 -30.34
CA GLN A 643 -9.52 41.59 -31.75
C GLN A 643 -10.44 40.45 -32.21
N PHE A 644 -10.25 39.24 -31.64
CA PHE A 644 -11.01 38.03 -32.01
C PHE A 644 -12.41 37.93 -31.37
N VAL A 645 -12.73 38.81 -30.39
CA VAL A 645 -14.04 38.81 -29.73
C VAL A 645 -14.93 40.02 -30.14
N MET A 646 -14.43 40.89 -31.01
CA MET A 646 -15.20 42.09 -31.44
C MET A 646 -16.45 41.73 -32.26
N SER A 647 -16.43 40.68 -33.06
CA SER A 647 -17.55 40.23 -33.90
C SER A 647 -18.54 39.29 -33.20
N VAL A 648 -18.32 38.94 -31.92
CA VAL A 648 -19.22 38.03 -31.20
C VAL A 648 -20.60 38.61 -31.06
N PRO A 649 -21.67 37.90 -31.48
CA PRO A 649 -23.04 38.38 -31.37
C PRO A 649 -23.46 38.66 -29.91
N ALA A 650 -24.39 39.63 -29.71
CA ALA A 650 -24.86 40.05 -28.40
C ALA A 650 -25.42 38.89 -27.55
N SER A 651 -26.18 37.97 -28.17
CA SER A 651 -26.73 36.81 -27.47
C SER A 651 -25.64 35.85 -26.97
N VAL A 652 -24.61 35.59 -27.80
CA VAL A 652 -23.46 34.73 -27.41
C VAL A 652 -22.66 35.45 -26.34
N THR A 653 -22.44 36.75 -26.43
CA THR A 653 -21.74 37.55 -25.40
C THR A 653 -22.47 37.49 -24.05
N ALA A 654 -23.82 37.57 -24.06
CA ALA A 654 -24.64 37.47 -22.86
C ALA A 654 -24.47 36.08 -22.21
N ASP A 655 -24.64 34.99 -22.99
CA ASP A 655 -24.55 33.64 -22.50
C ASP A 655 -23.13 33.33 -21.96
N THR A 656 -22.09 33.65 -22.72
CA THR A 656 -20.71 33.37 -22.31
C THR A 656 -20.25 34.28 -21.14
N GLY A 657 -20.71 35.50 -21.06
CA GLY A 657 -20.40 36.40 -19.93
C GLY A 657 -21.03 35.94 -18.61
N MET A 658 -22.27 35.44 -18.65
CA MET A 658 -22.89 34.82 -17.47
C MET A 658 -22.21 33.50 -17.09
N ASP A 659 -21.64 32.77 -18.06
CA ASP A 659 -20.82 31.62 -17.80
C ASP A 659 -19.52 31.97 -17.06
N VAL A 660 -18.85 33.06 -17.44
CA VAL A 660 -17.71 33.62 -16.71
C VAL A 660 -18.06 33.91 -15.25
N LEU A 661 -19.22 34.54 -15.03
CA LEU A 661 -19.68 34.83 -13.69
C LEU A 661 -19.88 33.56 -12.86
N THR A 662 -20.47 32.54 -13.46
CA THR A 662 -20.69 31.24 -12.82
C THR A 662 -19.38 30.56 -12.48
N HIS A 663 -18.42 30.49 -13.41
CA HIS A 663 -17.07 30.00 -13.19
C HIS A 663 -16.39 30.66 -11.98
N ALA A 664 -16.45 32.00 -11.95
CA ALA A 664 -15.79 32.78 -10.91
C ALA A 664 -16.46 32.60 -9.54
N ILE A 665 -17.81 32.59 -9.48
CA ILE A 665 -18.53 32.40 -8.22
C ILE A 665 -18.32 30.97 -7.69
N GLU A 666 -18.46 29.93 -8.52
CA GLU A 666 -18.28 28.55 -8.09
C GLU A 666 -16.85 28.25 -7.64
N SER A 667 -15.85 28.74 -8.38
CA SER A 667 -14.45 28.58 -7.98
C SER A 667 -14.09 29.32 -6.69
N TYR A 668 -14.78 30.40 -6.37
CA TYR A 668 -14.58 31.15 -5.11
C TYR A 668 -15.04 30.36 -3.89
N VAL A 669 -16.21 29.73 -3.98
CA VAL A 669 -16.84 29.00 -2.86
C VAL A 669 -16.46 27.52 -2.82
N SER A 670 -15.72 27.02 -3.80
CA SER A 670 -15.28 25.64 -3.91
C SER A 670 -14.52 25.14 -2.67
N VAL A 671 -14.70 23.86 -2.30
CA VAL A 671 -13.88 23.22 -1.24
C VAL A 671 -12.38 23.25 -1.54
N MET A 672 -12.00 23.42 -2.81
CA MET A 672 -10.61 23.51 -3.27
C MET A 672 -10.10 24.94 -3.40
N ALA A 673 -10.93 25.95 -3.14
CA ALA A 673 -10.54 27.35 -3.23
C ALA A 673 -9.30 27.68 -2.40
N SER A 674 -8.45 28.55 -2.92
CA SER A 674 -7.23 29.04 -2.29
C SER A 674 -7.16 30.55 -2.38
N ASP A 675 -6.25 31.19 -1.64
CA ASP A 675 -6.02 32.64 -1.72
C ASP A 675 -5.72 33.09 -3.16
N TYR A 676 -4.96 32.25 -3.91
CA TYR A 676 -4.66 32.53 -5.31
C TYR A 676 -5.91 32.52 -6.19
N THR A 677 -6.76 31.49 -6.06
CA THR A 677 -7.97 31.35 -6.89
C THR A 677 -9.03 32.37 -6.50
N ARG A 678 -9.21 32.67 -5.20
CA ARG A 678 -10.18 33.65 -4.71
C ARG A 678 -9.91 35.06 -5.23
N GLY A 679 -8.63 35.50 -5.27
CA GLY A 679 -8.27 36.79 -5.82
C GLY A 679 -8.63 36.92 -7.30
N LEU A 680 -8.37 35.89 -8.11
CA LEU A 680 -8.73 35.84 -9.52
C LEU A 680 -10.26 35.82 -9.71
N SER A 681 -10.98 35.02 -8.92
CA SER A 681 -12.44 34.91 -8.96
C SER A 681 -13.11 36.24 -8.64
N LEU A 682 -12.70 36.93 -7.58
CA LEU A 682 -13.28 38.26 -7.21
C LEU A 682 -13.07 39.31 -8.30
N GLN A 683 -11.86 39.37 -8.88
CA GLN A 683 -11.58 40.31 -9.94
C GLN A 683 -12.41 39.99 -11.21
N ALA A 684 -12.56 38.71 -11.55
CA ALA A 684 -13.40 38.29 -12.67
C ALA A 684 -14.89 38.66 -12.43
N ILE A 685 -15.42 38.39 -11.23
CA ILE A 685 -16.79 38.77 -10.84
C ILE A 685 -16.98 40.27 -11.02
N LYS A 686 -16.07 41.10 -10.50
CA LYS A 686 -16.16 42.56 -10.64
C LYS A 686 -16.18 43.01 -12.09
N LEU A 687 -15.28 42.47 -12.91
CA LEU A 687 -15.22 42.87 -14.32
C LEU A 687 -16.51 42.47 -15.07
N VAL A 688 -17.13 41.35 -14.75
CA VAL A 688 -18.42 40.95 -15.34
C VAL A 688 -19.54 41.93 -14.93
N PHE A 689 -19.64 42.28 -13.65
CA PHE A 689 -20.67 43.25 -13.21
C PHE A 689 -20.45 44.65 -13.79
N ASP A 690 -19.21 45.08 -13.98
CA ASP A 690 -18.87 46.41 -14.51
C ASP A 690 -19.06 46.52 -16.03
N TYR A 691 -18.81 45.43 -16.80
CA TYR A 691 -18.64 45.52 -18.25
C TYR A 691 -19.55 44.60 -19.08
N LEU A 692 -20.21 43.57 -18.52
CA LEU A 692 -21.00 42.62 -19.33
C LEU A 692 -22.16 43.31 -20.05
N GLU A 693 -22.93 44.12 -19.34
CA GLU A 693 -24.10 44.84 -19.94
C GLU A 693 -23.66 45.75 -21.09
N LYS A 694 -22.56 46.47 -20.92
CA LYS A 694 -21.97 47.33 -21.97
C LYS A 694 -21.49 46.50 -23.15
N SER A 695 -20.79 45.41 -22.87
CA SER A 695 -20.27 44.50 -23.89
C SER A 695 -21.36 43.83 -24.74
N VAL A 696 -22.55 43.67 -24.18
CA VAL A 696 -23.75 43.15 -24.89
C VAL A 696 -24.46 44.21 -25.68
N LYS A 697 -24.78 45.35 -25.03
CA LYS A 697 -25.68 46.38 -25.59
C LYS A 697 -24.98 47.40 -26.46
N THR A 698 -23.79 47.82 -26.08
CA THR A 698 -23.01 48.88 -26.75
C THR A 698 -21.53 48.52 -26.75
N PRO A 699 -21.14 47.42 -27.46
CA PRO A 699 -19.78 46.89 -27.37
C PRO A 699 -18.74 47.89 -27.95
N ASP A 700 -17.67 48.03 -27.18
CA ASP A 700 -16.44 48.69 -27.65
C ASP A 700 -15.20 47.84 -27.29
N MET A 701 -14.05 48.27 -27.72
CA MET A 701 -12.77 47.54 -27.51
C MET A 701 -12.52 47.34 -26.02
N GLU A 702 -12.77 48.33 -25.15
CA GLU A 702 -12.54 48.22 -23.73
C GLU A 702 -13.46 47.19 -23.08
N SER A 703 -14.76 47.26 -23.31
CA SER A 703 -15.72 46.32 -22.71
C SER A 703 -15.47 44.87 -23.17
N ARG A 704 -15.11 44.68 -24.44
CA ARG A 704 -14.73 43.35 -24.97
C ARG A 704 -13.44 42.85 -24.38
N GLU A 705 -12.40 43.67 -24.25
CA GLU A 705 -11.12 43.32 -23.62
C GLU A 705 -11.34 42.95 -22.14
N LYS A 706 -12.11 43.74 -21.37
CA LYS A 706 -12.38 43.48 -19.96
C LYS A 706 -13.12 42.17 -19.75
N MET A 707 -14.12 41.86 -20.59
CA MET A 707 -14.80 40.57 -20.56
C MET A 707 -13.90 39.42 -20.97
N HIS A 708 -13.00 39.62 -21.90
CA HIS A 708 -12.04 38.61 -22.34
C HIS A 708 -11.04 38.28 -21.22
N ASN A 709 -10.52 39.32 -20.57
CA ASN A 709 -9.67 39.15 -19.39
C ASN A 709 -10.41 38.47 -18.22
N ALA A 710 -11.68 38.82 -17.96
CA ALA A 710 -12.50 38.18 -16.94
C ALA A 710 -12.66 36.68 -17.19
N SER A 711 -12.91 36.29 -18.45
CA SER A 711 -12.99 34.88 -18.87
C SER A 711 -11.72 34.10 -18.55
N THR A 712 -10.57 34.63 -18.96
CA THR A 712 -9.28 34.01 -18.68
C THR A 712 -8.98 33.94 -17.20
N MET A 713 -9.27 35.00 -16.42
CA MET A 713 -9.07 35.00 -14.96
C MET A 713 -9.97 33.98 -14.25
N ALA A 714 -11.25 33.88 -14.64
CA ALA A 714 -12.14 32.84 -14.13
C ALA A 714 -11.61 31.43 -14.49
N GLY A 715 -11.12 31.29 -15.73
CA GLY A 715 -10.44 30.06 -16.20
C GLY A 715 -9.27 29.65 -15.33
N MET A 716 -8.38 30.60 -15.02
CA MET A 716 -7.25 30.36 -14.11
C MET A 716 -7.70 29.94 -12.72
N ALA A 717 -8.77 30.53 -12.21
CA ALA A 717 -9.31 30.21 -10.90
C ALA A 717 -9.88 28.79 -10.87
N PHE A 718 -10.81 28.45 -11.77
CA PHE A 718 -11.45 27.14 -11.72
C PHE A 718 -10.56 26.00 -12.25
N ALA A 719 -9.54 26.26 -13.05
CA ALA A 719 -8.52 25.27 -13.39
C ALA A 719 -7.85 24.66 -12.12
N ASN A 720 -7.80 25.42 -11.04
CA ASN A 720 -7.16 25.02 -9.79
C ASN A 720 -8.12 24.81 -8.62
N ALA A 721 -9.33 25.42 -8.64
CA ALA A 721 -10.35 25.28 -7.61
C ALA A 721 -11.52 24.38 -8.04
N PHE A 722 -11.60 24.02 -9.31
CA PHE A 722 -12.75 23.32 -9.91
C PHE A 722 -14.04 24.14 -9.80
N LEU A 723 -15.16 23.51 -10.12
CA LEU A 723 -16.49 24.10 -10.18
C LEU A 723 -17.42 23.44 -9.15
N GLY A 724 -18.72 23.66 -9.27
CA GLY A 724 -19.72 23.13 -8.37
C GLY A 724 -20.95 22.59 -9.10
N ILE A 725 -22.06 22.49 -8.37
CA ILE A 725 -23.29 21.90 -8.86
C ILE A 725 -24.05 22.76 -9.88
N CYS A 726 -23.74 24.06 -10.03
CA CYS A 726 -24.31 24.86 -11.12
C CYS A 726 -23.91 24.25 -12.47
N HIS A 727 -22.61 24.02 -12.66
CA HIS A 727 -22.12 23.38 -13.86
C HIS A 727 -22.59 21.93 -13.98
N SER A 728 -22.61 21.16 -12.88
CA SER A 728 -23.07 19.78 -12.90
C SER A 728 -24.51 19.66 -13.43
N VAL A 729 -25.41 20.51 -12.96
CA VAL A 729 -26.80 20.55 -13.40
C VAL A 729 -26.92 21.12 -14.82
N ALA A 730 -26.18 22.21 -15.14
CA ALA A 730 -26.20 22.83 -16.45
C ALA A 730 -25.75 21.90 -17.58
N HIS A 731 -24.77 21.06 -17.35
CA HIS A 731 -24.31 20.04 -18.32
C HIS A 731 -25.45 19.11 -18.72
N LYS A 732 -26.30 18.74 -17.78
CA LYS A 732 -27.41 17.78 -18.04
C LYS A 732 -28.61 18.48 -18.67
N ILE A 733 -28.99 19.62 -18.12
CA ILE A 733 -30.12 20.43 -18.67
C ILE A 733 -29.81 20.93 -20.08
N GLY A 734 -28.61 21.51 -20.29
CA GLY A 734 -28.20 22.01 -21.60
C GLY A 734 -28.17 20.93 -22.67
N GLY A 735 -27.70 19.72 -22.30
CA GLY A 735 -27.69 18.55 -23.17
C GLY A 735 -29.06 18.02 -23.50
N GLU A 736 -29.96 17.92 -22.52
CA GLU A 736 -31.31 17.37 -22.68
C GLU A 736 -32.25 18.28 -23.44
N TYR A 737 -32.22 19.60 -23.12
CA TYR A 737 -33.18 20.54 -23.67
C TYR A 737 -32.63 21.41 -24.79
N GLY A 738 -31.34 21.26 -25.16
CA GLY A 738 -30.73 22.08 -26.22
C GLY A 738 -30.55 23.56 -25.85
N ILE A 739 -30.53 23.89 -24.56
CA ILE A 739 -30.34 25.27 -24.07
C ILE A 739 -28.81 25.56 -24.05
N PRO A 740 -28.36 26.73 -24.55
CA PRO A 740 -26.95 27.12 -24.48
C PRO A 740 -26.38 27.01 -23.06
N HIS A 741 -25.17 26.50 -22.92
CA HIS A 741 -24.55 26.18 -21.64
C HIS A 741 -24.50 27.40 -20.67
N GLY A 742 -23.96 28.52 -21.11
CA GLY A 742 -23.87 29.72 -20.25
C GLY A 742 -25.25 30.31 -19.89
N ARG A 743 -26.25 30.16 -20.76
CA ARG A 743 -27.62 30.49 -20.46
C ARG A 743 -28.23 29.62 -19.37
N THR A 744 -27.97 28.32 -19.43
CA THR A 744 -28.39 27.37 -18.41
C THR A 744 -27.74 27.69 -17.07
N ASN A 745 -26.45 28.00 -17.06
CA ASN A 745 -25.73 28.43 -15.87
C ASN A 745 -26.34 29.75 -15.30
N ALA A 746 -26.65 30.71 -16.15
CA ALA A 746 -27.29 31.98 -15.72
C ALA A 746 -28.60 31.73 -14.96
N ILE A 747 -29.46 30.84 -15.51
CA ILE A 747 -30.76 30.50 -14.92
C ILE A 747 -30.60 29.82 -13.57
N LEU A 748 -29.63 28.91 -13.45
CA LEU A 748 -29.40 28.07 -12.26
C LEU A 748 -28.70 28.82 -11.13
N LEU A 749 -27.77 29.71 -11.45
CA LEU A 749 -26.84 30.30 -10.48
C LEU A 749 -27.54 31.00 -9.28
N PRO A 750 -28.60 31.79 -9.42
CA PRO A 750 -29.31 32.38 -8.29
C PRO A 750 -29.88 31.31 -7.33
N HIS A 751 -30.40 30.22 -7.86
CA HIS A 751 -30.92 29.10 -7.08
C HIS A 751 -29.82 28.35 -6.34
N ILE A 752 -28.66 28.15 -6.99
CA ILE A 752 -27.51 27.48 -6.43
C ILE A 752 -26.85 28.31 -5.30
N ILE A 753 -26.77 29.63 -5.46
CA ILE A 753 -26.29 30.54 -4.40
C ILE A 753 -27.14 30.37 -3.14
N ARG A 754 -28.48 30.44 -3.30
CA ARG A 754 -29.43 30.25 -2.20
C ARG A 754 -29.35 28.87 -1.58
N TYR A 755 -29.16 27.83 -2.41
CA TYR A 755 -29.05 26.45 -1.96
C TYR A 755 -27.73 26.23 -1.18
N ASN A 756 -26.63 26.61 -1.76
CA ASN A 756 -25.31 26.38 -1.15
C ASN A 756 -25.08 27.17 0.13
N ALA A 757 -25.76 28.34 0.30
CA ALA A 757 -25.64 29.14 1.52
C ALA A 757 -26.45 28.57 2.71
N LYS A 758 -27.34 27.61 2.51
CA LYS A 758 -28.06 26.96 3.61
C LYS A 758 -27.19 25.89 4.28
N ASP A 759 -27.40 25.69 5.58
CA ASP A 759 -26.76 24.60 6.30
C ASP A 759 -26.88 23.28 5.53
N PRO A 760 -25.78 22.52 5.40
CA PRO A 760 -25.79 21.29 4.62
C PRO A 760 -26.50 20.15 5.37
N GLN A 761 -27.36 19.41 4.67
CA GLN A 761 -27.83 18.10 5.16
C GLN A 761 -26.69 17.07 5.16
N LYS A 762 -25.74 17.21 4.22
CA LYS A 762 -24.55 16.38 4.09
C LYS A 762 -23.33 17.27 3.83
N HIS A 763 -22.34 17.16 4.73
CA HIS A 763 -21.11 17.92 4.61
C HIS A 763 -20.19 17.36 3.54
N ALA A 764 -19.49 18.23 2.81
CA ALA A 764 -18.44 17.83 1.87
C ALA A 764 -17.23 17.26 2.61
N MET A 765 -16.69 16.15 2.11
CA MET A 765 -15.48 15.50 2.63
C MET A 765 -14.24 15.97 1.85
N PHE A 766 -13.67 17.08 2.27
CA PHE A 766 -12.40 17.53 1.70
C PHE A 766 -11.43 17.97 2.81
N PRO A 767 -10.20 17.44 2.87
CA PRO A 767 -9.30 17.66 4.02
C PRO A 767 -8.99 19.13 4.32
N LYS A 768 -8.90 19.99 3.29
CA LYS A 768 -8.62 21.42 3.42
C LYS A 768 -9.85 22.25 3.80
N TYR A 769 -11.06 21.75 3.53
CA TYR A 769 -12.31 22.42 3.86
C TYR A 769 -12.70 22.07 5.29
N ASP A 770 -12.21 22.87 6.24
CA ASP A 770 -12.24 22.54 7.68
C ASP A 770 -13.63 22.63 8.28
N TYR A 771 -14.45 23.52 7.76
CA TYR A 771 -15.84 23.74 8.16
C TYR A 771 -16.63 24.35 7.01
N PHE A 772 -17.94 24.23 7.07
CA PHE A 772 -18.85 24.85 6.13
C PHE A 772 -18.80 26.38 6.27
N ARG A 773 -18.65 27.09 5.14
CA ARG A 773 -18.54 28.56 5.11
C ARG A 773 -19.09 29.18 3.82
N ALA A 774 -19.86 28.44 3.05
CA ALA A 774 -20.37 28.92 1.77
C ALA A 774 -21.24 30.17 1.91
N ASP A 775 -22.01 30.26 2.96
CA ASP A 775 -22.83 31.45 3.28
C ASP A 775 -21.97 32.70 3.47
N THR A 776 -20.90 32.61 4.23
CA THR A 776 -19.96 33.73 4.45
C THR A 776 -19.16 34.02 3.19
N ASP A 777 -18.75 33.03 2.43
CA ASP A 777 -18.05 33.21 1.15
C ASP A 777 -18.92 33.98 0.13
N TYR A 778 -20.21 33.65 0.01
CA TYR A 778 -21.16 34.44 -0.83
C TYR A 778 -21.39 35.84 -0.30
N ALA A 779 -21.50 36.03 1.01
CA ALA A 779 -21.63 37.34 1.61
C ALA A 779 -20.38 38.21 1.37
N ASP A 780 -19.20 37.65 1.34
CA ASP A 780 -17.96 38.37 1.03
C ASP A 780 -17.92 38.84 -0.44
N ILE A 781 -18.41 38.02 -1.38
CA ILE A 781 -18.62 38.44 -2.78
C ILE A 781 -19.60 39.64 -2.82
N ALA A 782 -20.72 39.58 -2.09
CA ALA A 782 -21.70 40.65 -2.03
C ALA A 782 -21.09 41.96 -1.50
N LYS A 783 -20.34 41.90 -0.42
CA LYS A 783 -19.63 43.06 0.15
C LYS A 783 -18.61 43.64 -0.84
N PHE A 784 -17.83 42.76 -1.51
CA PHE A 784 -16.85 43.19 -2.50
C PHE A 784 -17.49 43.96 -3.66
N LEU A 785 -18.69 43.57 -4.06
CA LEU A 785 -19.48 44.25 -5.09
C LEU A 785 -20.19 45.52 -4.54
N GLY A 786 -20.11 45.81 -3.25
CA GLY A 786 -20.78 46.95 -2.62
C GLY A 786 -22.29 46.76 -2.46
N LEU A 787 -22.81 45.53 -2.50
CA LEU A 787 -24.21 45.23 -2.29
C LEU A 787 -24.60 45.45 -0.82
N LYS A 788 -25.84 45.89 -0.59
CA LYS A 788 -26.35 46.24 0.75
C LYS A 788 -26.98 45.02 1.44
N GLY A 789 -26.70 44.86 2.72
CA GLY A 789 -27.28 43.88 3.63
C GLY A 789 -26.60 43.98 5.00
N GLU A 790 -27.35 43.83 6.09
CA GLU A 790 -26.82 43.87 7.46
C GLU A 790 -26.42 42.50 7.99
N THR A 791 -27.03 41.45 7.46
CA THR A 791 -26.78 40.07 7.84
C THR A 791 -26.18 39.24 6.68
N THR A 792 -25.51 38.16 7.00
CA THR A 792 -24.99 37.17 5.99
C THR A 792 -26.11 36.74 5.05
N LYS A 793 -27.32 36.46 5.58
CA LYS A 793 -28.47 36.01 4.80
C LYS A 793 -28.95 37.07 3.82
N GLU A 794 -29.01 38.35 4.24
CA GLU A 794 -29.38 39.47 3.38
C GLU A 794 -28.36 39.71 2.28
N LEU A 795 -27.05 39.59 2.59
CA LEU A 795 -25.99 39.69 1.60
C LEU A 795 -26.01 38.57 0.57
N VAL A 796 -26.30 37.33 0.99
CA VAL A 796 -26.48 36.18 0.08
C VAL A 796 -27.65 36.43 -0.86
N GLU A 797 -28.79 36.90 -0.32
CA GLU A 797 -29.98 37.19 -1.14
C GLU A 797 -29.72 38.38 -2.08
N ALA A 798 -29.00 39.40 -1.63
CA ALA A 798 -28.59 40.53 -2.47
C ALA A 798 -27.71 40.07 -3.64
N LEU A 799 -26.76 39.13 -3.40
CA LEU A 799 -25.93 38.55 -4.46
C LEU A 799 -26.78 37.75 -5.46
N ALA A 800 -27.63 36.86 -4.98
CA ALA A 800 -28.48 36.03 -5.83
C ALA A 800 -29.42 36.92 -6.70
N THR A 801 -29.99 37.97 -6.12
CA THR A 801 -30.81 38.97 -6.82
C THR A 801 -29.99 39.76 -7.85
N ALA A 802 -28.79 40.22 -7.50
CA ALA A 802 -27.90 40.93 -8.43
C ALA A 802 -27.54 40.09 -9.65
N VAL A 803 -27.23 38.79 -9.45
CA VAL A 803 -26.99 37.84 -10.54
C VAL A 803 -28.24 37.66 -11.43
N TYR A 804 -29.42 37.50 -10.83
CA TYR A 804 -30.66 37.38 -11.56
C TYR A 804 -30.97 38.62 -12.42
N GLU A 805 -30.84 39.82 -11.84
CA GLU A 805 -31.07 41.06 -12.54
C GLU A 805 -30.03 41.35 -13.63
N LEU A 806 -28.76 40.95 -13.41
CA LEU A 806 -27.76 41.05 -14.47
C LEU A 806 -28.11 40.13 -15.67
N GLY A 807 -28.54 38.90 -15.43
CA GLY A 807 -29.02 37.99 -16.49
C GLY A 807 -30.17 38.59 -17.29
N LYS A 808 -31.15 39.19 -16.63
CA LYS A 808 -32.26 39.92 -17.27
C LYS A 808 -31.77 41.13 -18.06
N SER A 809 -30.88 41.92 -17.51
CA SER A 809 -30.36 43.13 -18.15
C SER A 809 -29.68 42.88 -19.50
N VAL A 810 -29.07 41.70 -19.64
CA VAL A 810 -28.43 41.24 -20.91
C VAL A 810 -29.35 40.40 -21.80
N GLY A 811 -30.65 40.35 -21.47
CA GLY A 811 -31.69 39.77 -22.32
C GLY A 811 -31.91 38.26 -22.17
N ILE A 812 -31.45 37.65 -21.06
CA ILE A 812 -31.75 36.26 -20.76
C ILE A 812 -33.07 36.13 -20.00
N ASN A 813 -33.95 35.26 -20.48
CA ASN A 813 -35.15 34.86 -19.75
C ASN A 813 -34.76 33.84 -18.68
N MET A 814 -34.90 34.23 -17.41
CA MET A 814 -34.30 33.55 -16.25
C MET A 814 -35.16 32.38 -15.72
N SER A 815 -35.78 31.58 -16.60
CA SER A 815 -36.46 30.32 -16.23
C SER A 815 -36.37 29.30 -17.35
N LEU A 816 -36.33 28.00 -17.01
CA LEU A 816 -36.34 26.94 -18.02
C LEU A 816 -37.65 26.89 -18.81
N LYS A 817 -38.76 27.22 -18.18
CA LYS A 817 -40.08 27.34 -18.84
C LYS A 817 -40.05 28.38 -19.96
N ALA A 818 -39.45 29.54 -19.72
CA ALA A 818 -39.32 30.60 -20.72
C ALA A 818 -38.33 30.23 -21.85
N GLN A 819 -37.49 29.22 -21.65
CA GLN A 819 -36.63 28.64 -22.69
C GLN A 819 -37.33 27.53 -23.51
N GLY A 820 -38.62 27.26 -23.28
CA GLY A 820 -39.43 26.33 -24.05
C GLY A 820 -39.53 24.90 -23.46
N VAL A 821 -39.01 24.70 -22.25
CA VAL A 821 -39.16 23.40 -21.55
C VAL A 821 -40.62 23.26 -21.09
N THR A 822 -41.29 22.17 -21.48
CA THR A 822 -42.64 21.89 -21.02
C THR A 822 -42.68 21.18 -19.67
N GLN A 823 -43.80 21.27 -18.94
CA GLN A 823 -43.95 20.56 -17.66
C GLN A 823 -43.84 19.05 -17.85
N GLU A 824 -44.44 18.48 -18.93
CA GLU A 824 -44.38 17.07 -19.24
C GLU A 824 -42.93 16.59 -19.48
N THR A 825 -42.14 17.35 -20.22
CA THR A 825 -40.71 17.06 -20.43
C THR A 825 -39.92 17.08 -19.12
N LEU A 826 -40.18 18.11 -18.28
CA LEU A 826 -39.54 18.18 -16.96
C LEU A 826 -39.89 16.99 -16.11
N ASP A 827 -41.18 16.66 -15.97
CA ASP A 827 -41.62 15.55 -15.10
C ASP A 827 -41.08 14.20 -15.50
N THR A 828 -40.81 13.98 -16.80
CA THR A 828 -40.27 12.71 -17.31
C THR A 828 -38.74 12.61 -17.22
N THR A 829 -38.02 13.72 -17.09
CA THR A 829 -36.55 13.75 -17.20
C THR A 829 -35.82 14.16 -15.91
N VAL A 830 -36.51 14.87 -15.01
CA VAL A 830 -35.86 15.52 -13.84
C VAL A 830 -35.15 14.54 -12.92
N ASP A 831 -35.70 13.34 -12.68
CA ASP A 831 -35.07 12.34 -11.81
C ASP A 831 -33.72 11.87 -12.40
N ARG A 832 -33.75 11.51 -13.68
CA ARG A 832 -32.53 11.10 -14.39
C ARG A 832 -31.47 12.24 -14.44
N MET A 833 -31.91 13.46 -14.68
CA MET A 833 -30.99 14.60 -14.70
C MET A 833 -30.35 14.87 -13.33
N ALA A 834 -31.13 14.72 -12.25
CA ALA A 834 -30.59 14.89 -10.89
C ALA A 834 -29.54 13.83 -10.55
N GLU A 835 -29.78 12.55 -10.93
CA GLU A 835 -28.81 11.47 -10.76
C GLU A 835 -27.55 11.72 -11.58
N LEU A 836 -27.68 12.06 -12.86
CA LEU A 836 -26.56 12.36 -13.74
C LEU A 836 -25.76 13.61 -13.29
N ALA A 837 -26.44 14.63 -12.71
CA ALA A 837 -25.78 15.80 -12.17
C ALA A 837 -24.98 15.46 -10.90
N TYR A 838 -25.50 14.56 -10.04
CA TYR A 838 -24.75 14.05 -8.90
C TYR A 838 -23.48 13.30 -9.35
N GLU A 839 -23.59 12.58 -10.44
CA GLU A 839 -22.46 11.89 -11.03
C GLU A 839 -21.46 12.79 -11.77
N ASP A 840 -21.75 14.06 -12.01
CA ASP A 840 -20.85 14.97 -12.74
C ASP A 840 -19.56 15.26 -11.95
N GLN A 841 -18.45 15.43 -12.64
CA GLN A 841 -17.14 15.69 -12.02
C GLN A 841 -17.12 16.98 -11.21
N CYS A 842 -17.89 17.99 -11.62
CA CYS A 842 -17.93 19.30 -10.94
C CYS A 842 -18.57 19.22 -9.55
N THR A 843 -19.47 18.26 -9.30
CA THR A 843 -20.13 18.07 -8.00
C THR A 843 -19.15 17.86 -6.86
N THR A 844 -17.99 17.24 -7.12
CA THR A 844 -17.00 16.88 -6.09
C THR A 844 -16.32 18.08 -5.43
N ALA A 845 -16.38 19.26 -6.05
CA ALA A 845 -15.78 20.49 -5.51
C ALA A 845 -16.81 21.47 -4.91
N ASN A 846 -18.10 21.11 -4.93
CA ASN A 846 -19.16 21.94 -4.32
C ASN A 846 -18.97 22.11 -2.80
N PRO A 847 -19.30 23.26 -2.19
CA PRO A 847 -19.06 23.52 -0.78
C PRO A 847 -19.85 22.62 0.20
N LYS A 848 -20.85 21.91 -0.29
CA LYS A 848 -21.54 20.83 0.44
C LYS A 848 -21.89 19.69 -0.50
N GLU A 849 -21.99 18.49 0.04
CA GLU A 849 -22.40 17.30 -0.71
C GLU A 849 -23.92 17.36 -0.96
N PRO A 850 -24.38 17.48 -2.21
CA PRO A 850 -25.80 17.53 -2.49
C PRO A 850 -26.45 16.15 -2.39
N LEU A 851 -27.71 16.11 -1.94
CA LEU A 851 -28.55 14.92 -2.14
C LEU A 851 -29.18 14.98 -3.53
N ILE A 852 -29.43 13.82 -4.14
CA ILE A 852 -30.08 13.74 -5.46
C ILE A 852 -31.46 14.41 -5.43
N SER A 853 -32.21 14.26 -4.34
CA SER A 853 -33.51 14.94 -4.12
C SER A 853 -33.39 16.46 -4.07
N GLU A 854 -32.28 17.00 -3.56
CA GLU A 854 -32.03 18.46 -3.52
C GLU A 854 -31.67 18.99 -4.91
N LEU A 855 -30.88 18.25 -5.70
CA LEU A 855 -30.59 18.57 -7.09
C LEU A 855 -31.88 18.58 -7.93
N LYS A 856 -32.75 17.59 -7.72
CA LYS A 856 -34.08 17.57 -8.34
C LYS A 856 -34.88 18.80 -8.01
N GLN A 857 -34.90 19.22 -6.73
CA GLN A 857 -35.63 20.42 -6.31
C GLN A 857 -35.09 21.70 -6.95
N ILE A 858 -33.77 21.84 -7.05
CA ILE A 858 -33.11 22.96 -7.73
C ILE A 858 -33.55 23.07 -9.20
N ILE A 859 -33.65 21.95 -9.90
CA ILE A 859 -34.10 21.92 -11.30
C ILE A 859 -35.55 22.36 -11.40
N ILE A 860 -36.42 21.92 -10.47
CA ILE A 860 -37.84 22.32 -10.41
C ILE A 860 -37.97 23.81 -10.09
N ASP A 861 -37.17 24.34 -9.15
CA ASP A 861 -37.19 25.77 -8.80
C ASP A 861 -36.77 26.64 -10.01
N ALA A 862 -35.72 26.21 -10.73
CA ALA A 862 -35.23 26.90 -11.93
C ALA A 862 -36.20 26.82 -13.11
N TYR A 863 -37.13 25.86 -13.12
CA TYR A 863 -38.18 25.78 -14.13
C TYR A 863 -39.16 26.97 -14.05
N ASN A 864 -39.51 27.38 -12.85
CA ASN A 864 -40.46 28.48 -12.63
C ASN A 864 -39.79 29.88 -12.70
N GLY A 865 -38.49 29.98 -12.35
CA GLY A 865 -37.71 31.21 -12.35
C GLY A 865 -37.58 31.85 -10.97
#